data_53692ced974facf7cbcfa63decd225fc
#
_entry.id   53692ced974facf7cbcfa63decd225fc
#
_cell.length_a   1.000
_cell.length_b   1.000
_cell.length_c   1.000
_cell.angle_alpha   90.00
_cell.angle_beta   90.00
_cell.angle_gamma   90.00
#
_symmetry.space_group_name_H-M   'P 1'
#
loop_
_entity.id
_entity.type
_entity.pdbx_description
1 polymer ?
#
loop_
_entity_poly.entity_id
_entity_poly.type
_entity_poly.pdbx_seq_one_letter_code
_entity_poly.pdbx_strand_id
1 'polypeptide(L)'
;SPMTYQTYLQQYTDKISPQTTIFIPLENYSASQNNSAEMTYDLLFEGTPVLKTGEAGYVEWEFSVEQEGLYNLSMDYYPIEGKGASIVRKLFIDGKVPFEECKNLTFSRSFQNKDEIQTDESGNQIRPQQEETPEWLRTDYYDQEPLCFYLTQGTHVIRLESVREPLAIGSLKFYQARKPQKYQAPAQTDGSSGYIRIQGEDAANKSDNLVYPINDKSSPATDPSSYNTILLNIIGGTKWQNNGQWLEWNFNITQAGYYKIGIKFRQNVNAGQASYRKVYLDGKVPCEELSSVSFPYNSKWQTKVLGDEKQEFYFYLSAGEHQIKLEGVLGELSDLVQEVNDSITHLNQIYRNLLMIIGKNPDTGRDYQFQKTSAAEIQGLKDECQRLQKIYDRFTQLNDMGGYQSQILETIIDITDQMSSKPDKIAKMFSTYADNISSLGNWLTTAKSQPLEIDFIEIATHEKQFAPPSAGWFSYLSFVWNQFMASFVVDYNAIGTMETNSKTVSVWLSTGRDQANALNQMASNYFTAETGIGVNLQLVAANTLLTATLAGKGPDVALSMPQSDPMNYAIRGAVKDISGMEGFAEVKKRFQDSAMTPLTFDGKVYGLPETQTFPMMFYREDILQQLNLEVPQTWEDVIAMLPVLQKKNLNFALPLPMSTTAVGVGLPVYATLFYQLGGEFYNEDSTATVLNTSMAAEAFEQWVSFYNDYSLPSQFDFNTRFRSGEIPIGIADYGTYNALSVFAPELNGVWKLAPIPGVRMEDGTINRTAASSITASVIMNGAKDVDSAWEFLKWWTSAKTQ
;
A
#
# COMPACT_ATOMS: atom_id res chain seq x y z
N SER A 1 -7.17 8.55 20.34
CA SER A 1 -6.36 8.68 19.11
C SER A 1 -5.93 10.12 18.93
N PRO A 2 -4.74 10.36 18.37
CA PRO A 2 -4.36 11.70 17.99
C PRO A 2 -5.40 12.26 16.99
N MET A 3 -5.59 13.58 17.04
CA MET A 3 -6.43 14.28 16.06
C MET A 3 -5.78 14.26 14.67
N THR A 4 -6.55 14.54 13.64
CA THR A 4 -6.02 14.73 12.27
C THR A 4 -5.19 16.02 12.20
N TYR A 5 -4.27 16.10 11.23
CA TYR A 5 -3.44 17.27 11.03
C TYR A 5 -4.26 18.55 10.80
N GLN A 6 -5.35 18.49 10.04
CA GLN A 6 -6.24 19.64 9.85
C GLN A 6 -6.86 20.12 11.17
N THR A 7 -7.38 19.21 11.98
CA THR A 7 -7.92 19.55 13.30
C THR A 7 -6.84 20.15 14.21
N TYR A 8 -5.63 19.60 14.14
CA TYR A 8 -4.47 20.15 14.86
C TYR A 8 -4.18 21.59 14.44
N LEU A 9 -4.06 21.86 13.14
CA LEU A 9 -3.78 23.21 12.64
C LEU A 9 -4.86 24.22 13.02
N GLN A 10 -6.13 23.82 13.00
CA GLN A 10 -7.24 24.70 13.37
C GLN A 10 -7.13 25.24 14.80
N GLN A 11 -6.48 24.49 15.71
CA GLN A 11 -6.25 24.93 17.09
C GLN A 11 -5.22 26.03 17.20
N TYR A 12 -4.38 26.23 16.18
CA TYR A 12 -3.23 27.13 16.21
C TYR A 12 -3.22 28.17 15.08
N THR A 13 -4.39 28.42 14.48
CA THR A 13 -4.54 29.37 13.35
C THR A 13 -4.16 30.82 13.69
N ASP A 14 -4.24 31.16 14.95
CA ASP A 14 -3.90 32.48 15.49
C ASP A 14 -2.43 32.61 15.95
N LYS A 15 -1.66 31.51 15.86
CA LYS A 15 -0.28 31.48 16.31
C LYS A 15 0.69 32.02 15.26
N ILE A 16 1.75 32.65 15.73
CA ILE A 16 2.81 33.17 14.87
C ILE A 16 3.71 32.05 14.34
N SER A 17 4.40 32.36 13.26
CA SER A 17 5.44 31.52 12.67
C SER A 17 6.80 32.24 12.79
N PRO A 18 7.60 31.92 13.83
CA PRO A 18 8.88 32.57 14.05
C PRO A 18 9.86 32.31 12.91
N GLN A 19 10.65 33.33 12.54
CA GLN A 19 11.63 33.21 11.45
C GLN A 19 12.99 32.63 11.93
N THR A 20 12.98 31.87 13.00
CA THR A 20 14.16 31.21 13.58
C THR A 20 14.26 29.76 13.16
N THR A 21 15.51 29.28 13.04
CA THR A 21 15.78 27.86 12.78
C THR A 21 16.36 27.23 14.05
N ILE A 22 15.83 26.09 14.45
CA ILE A 22 16.26 25.29 15.59
C ILE A 22 16.89 24.01 15.07
N PHE A 23 18.22 23.88 15.16
CA PHE A 23 18.93 22.67 14.81
C PHE A 23 18.90 21.70 15.98
N ILE A 24 18.58 20.44 15.69
CA ILE A 24 18.63 19.36 16.66
C ILE A 24 20.07 18.83 16.71
N PRO A 25 20.74 18.84 17.87
CA PRO A 25 22.11 18.36 17.99
C PRO A 25 22.16 16.83 17.91
N LEU A 26 22.43 16.28 16.72
CA LEU A 26 22.35 14.84 16.44
C LEU A 26 23.23 14.00 17.37
N GLU A 27 24.38 14.52 17.79
CA GLU A 27 25.33 13.83 18.68
C GLU A 27 24.79 13.64 20.11
N ASN A 28 23.81 14.44 20.53
CA ASN A 28 23.24 14.40 21.88
C ASN A 28 21.98 13.52 21.94
N TYR A 29 21.99 12.43 21.21
CA TYR A 29 20.85 11.51 21.17
C TYR A 29 20.83 10.53 22.35
N SER A 30 19.66 10.05 22.68
CA SER A 30 19.46 8.80 23.42
C SER A 30 18.68 7.81 22.54
N ALA A 31 18.89 6.52 22.75
CA ALA A 31 18.28 5.46 21.96
C ALA A 31 17.81 4.30 22.85
N SER A 32 16.77 3.61 22.41
CA SER A 32 16.35 2.36 23.02
C SER A 32 17.39 1.26 22.77
N GLN A 33 17.47 0.26 23.66
CA GLN A 33 18.45 -0.83 23.57
C GLN A 33 18.35 -1.66 22.27
N ASN A 34 17.17 -1.74 21.67
CA ASN A 34 16.93 -2.47 20.43
C ASN A 34 17.13 -1.62 19.16
N ASN A 35 17.56 -0.35 19.29
CA ASN A 35 17.99 0.48 18.16
C ASN A 35 19.51 0.49 18.08
N SER A 36 20.07 0.16 16.94
CA SER A 36 21.52 0.17 16.68
C SER A 36 22.03 1.56 16.31
N ALA A 37 21.59 2.60 17.03
CA ALA A 37 21.98 3.98 16.74
C ALA A 37 23.46 4.22 16.96
N GLU A 38 24.14 4.82 15.97
CA GLU A 38 25.57 5.11 16.00
C GLU A 38 25.91 6.37 15.20
N MET A 39 26.69 7.27 15.81
CA MET A 39 27.29 8.39 15.09
C MET A 39 28.49 7.90 14.29
N THR A 40 28.57 8.29 13.01
CA THR A 40 29.67 7.93 12.13
C THR A 40 30.12 9.10 11.26
N TYR A 41 31.39 9.05 10.83
CA TYR A 41 32.03 10.01 9.92
C TYR A 41 32.55 9.30 8.66
N ASP A 42 31.89 8.27 8.23
CA ASP A 42 32.29 7.43 7.09
C ASP A 42 32.42 8.24 5.79
N LEU A 43 33.38 7.86 4.94
CA LEU A 43 33.57 8.44 3.60
C LEU A 43 32.34 8.25 2.70
N LEU A 44 31.53 7.22 2.95
CA LEU A 44 30.22 7.01 2.29
C LEU A 44 29.33 8.26 2.37
N PHE A 45 29.45 9.04 3.45
CA PHE A 45 28.68 10.27 3.67
C PHE A 45 29.51 11.55 3.38
N GLU A 46 30.54 11.45 2.55
CA GLU A 46 31.42 12.57 2.18
C GLU A 46 32.05 13.26 3.39
N GLY A 47 32.28 12.50 4.46
CA GLY A 47 32.82 13.03 5.73
C GLY A 47 31.81 13.86 6.55
N THR A 48 30.55 13.94 6.15
CA THR A 48 29.49 14.55 6.95
C THR A 48 29.15 13.64 8.12
N PRO A 49 29.13 14.16 9.36
CA PRO A 49 28.68 13.36 10.51
C PRO A 49 27.20 12.98 10.35
N VAL A 50 26.89 11.72 10.51
CA VAL A 50 25.52 11.18 10.43
C VAL A 50 25.22 10.30 11.61
N LEU A 51 23.95 10.27 12.02
CA LEU A 51 23.44 9.29 12.96
C LEU A 51 22.79 8.14 12.18
N LYS A 52 23.44 6.99 12.16
CA LYS A 52 22.80 5.75 11.67
C LYS A 52 21.77 5.29 12.68
N THR A 53 20.59 4.94 12.24
CA THR A 53 19.49 4.40 13.09
C THR A 53 19.02 3.07 12.54
N GLY A 54 18.72 2.13 13.44
CA GLY A 54 18.23 0.80 13.07
C GLY A 54 16.76 0.77 12.63
N GLU A 55 16.27 -0.41 12.31
CA GLU A 55 14.89 -0.63 11.85
C GLU A 55 13.88 -0.87 12.99
N ALA A 56 14.33 -0.90 14.24
CA ALA A 56 13.51 -1.09 15.43
C ALA A 56 13.89 -0.12 16.55
N GLY A 57 13.00 0.06 17.52
CA GLY A 57 13.21 0.96 18.63
C GLY A 57 13.13 2.45 18.28
N TYR A 58 13.74 3.30 19.07
CA TYR A 58 13.66 4.75 18.87
C TYR A 58 14.99 5.45 19.13
N VAL A 59 15.09 6.66 18.60
CA VAL A 59 16.09 7.67 18.96
C VAL A 59 15.37 8.95 19.35
N GLU A 60 15.92 9.70 20.31
CA GLU A 60 15.31 10.94 20.77
C GLU A 60 16.36 11.98 21.15
N TRP A 61 15.97 13.24 21.08
CA TRP A 61 16.79 14.41 21.40
C TRP A 61 16.02 15.44 22.21
N GLU A 62 16.71 16.06 23.15
CA GLU A 62 16.24 17.25 23.84
C GLU A 62 16.67 18.51 23.06
N PHE A 63 15.79 19.47 22.91
CA PHE A 63 16.06 20.74 22.25
C PHE A 63 15.31 21.88 22.91
N SER A 64 15.80 23.11 22.70
CA SER A 64 15.20 24.31 23.28
C SER A 64 14.55 25.21 22.26
N VAL A 65 13.36 25.71 22.58
CA VAL A 65 12.58 26.66 21.80
C VAL A 65 12.60 28.02 22.51
N GLU A 66 13.20 29.04 21.88
CA GLU A 66 13.27 30.37 22.44
C GLU A 66 11.98 31.16 22.24
N GLN A 67 11.33 31.00 21.12
CA GLN A 67 10.11 31.71 20.75
C GLN A 67 9.01 30.70 20.41
N GLU A 68 7.90 30.75 21.12
CA GLU A 68 6.75 29.88 20.83
C GLU A 68 6.15 30.22 19.47
N GLY A 69 5.64 29.18 18.77
CA GLY A 69 4.97 29.35 17.50
C GLY A 69 4.91 28.08 16.67
N LEU A 70 4.53 28.25 15.39
CA LEU A 70 4.45 27.19 14.41
C LEU A 70 5.75 27.06 13.63
N TYR A 71 6.28 25.85 13.60
CA TYR A 71 7.53 25.51 12.92
C TYR A 71 7.32 24.36 11.96
N ASN A 72 8.02 24.40 10.82
CA ASN A 72 8.12 23.24 9.92
C ASN A 72 9.29 22.36 10.35
N LEU A 73 9.22 21.07 10.03
CA LEU A 73 10.29 20.10 10.29
C LEU A 73 10.97 19.70 8.99
N SER A 74 12.29 19.71 8.94
CA SER A 74 13.10 19.25 7.81
C SER A 74 14.15 18.25 8.28
N MET A 75 14.39 17.24 7.46
CA MET A 75 15.42 16.24 7.65
C MET A 75 16.23 16.05 6.37
N ASP A 76 17.54 16.16 6.46
CA ASP A 76 18.46 15.64 5.46
C ASP A 76 18.88 14.23 5.88
N TYR A 77 18.74 13.28 4.98
CA TYR A 77 18.96 11.88 5.29
C TYR A 77 19.61 11.13 4.14
N TYR A 78 20.23 10.01 4.47
CA TYR A 78 20.84 9.09 3.53
C TYR A 78 20.25 7.71 3.74
N PRO A 79 19.56 7.13 2.72
CA PRO A 79 19.03 5.78 2.80
C PRO A 79 20.20 4.79 2.81
N ILE A 80 20.40 4.10 3.92
CA ILE A 80 21.40 3.04 4.05
C ILE A 80 20.82 1.70 3.67
N GLU A 81 21.66 0.72 3.46
CA GLU A 81 21.27 -0.62 3.06
C GLU A 81 20.22 -1.22 4.00
N GLY A 82 19.16 -1.75 3.43
CA GLY A 82 18.05 -2.39 4.10
C GLY A 82 17.40 -3.44 3.19
N LYS A 83 16.10 -3.62 3.33
CA LYS A 83 15.29 -4.55 2.53
C LYS A 83 14.73 -3.93 1.24
N GLY A 84 15.06 -2.67 0.96
CA GLY A 84 14.63 -1.94 -0.23
C GLY A 84 13.20 -1.36 -0.16
N ALA A 85 12.54 -1.47 0.99
CA ALA A 85 11.24 -0.86 1.21
C ALA A 85 11.34 0.64 1.57
N SER A 86 10.22 1.36 1.51
CA SER A 86 10.17 2.74 2.02
C SER A 86 10.51 2.77 3.51
N ILE A 87 11.26 3.77 3.92
CA ILE A 87 11.62 4.00 5.31
C ILE A 87 10.44 4.66 6.01
N VAL A 88 10.06 4.15 7.18
CA VAL A 88 8.93 4.70 7.96
C VAL A 88 9.36 4.97 9.39
N ARG A 89 9.01 6.16 9.87
CA ARG A 89 9.23 6.61 11.25
C ARG A 89 7.93 7.12 11.87
N LYS A 90 7.80 6.92 13.16
CA LYS A 90 6.75 7.52 13.97
C LYS A 90 7.37 8.64 14.80
N LEU A 91 6.76 9.81 14.77
CA LEU A 91 7.27 11.00 15.43
C LEU A 91 6.49 11.30 16.71
N PHE A 92 7.24 11.62 17.76
CA PHE A 92 6.69 12.10 19.02
C PHE A 92 7.33 13.45 19.37
N ILE A 93 6.53 14.31 19.96
CA ILE A 93 7.00 15.52 20.63
C ILE A 93 6.48 15.44 22.07
N ASP A 94 7.40 15.58 23.04
CA ASP A 94 7.10 15.48 24.47
C ASP A 94 6.32 14.20 24.85
N GLY A 95 6.73 13.07 24.25
CA GLY A 95 6.15 11.75 24.50
C GLY A 95 4.76 11.52 23.87
N LYS A 96 4.24 12.46 23.09
CA LYS A 96 2.95 12.36 22.41
C LYS A 96 3.10 12.41 20.90
N VAL A 97 2.28 11.66 20.18
CA VAL A 97 2.12 11.82 18.73
C VAL A 97 1.29 13.07 18.50
N PRO A 98 1.81 14.12 17.83
CA PRO A 98 1.11 15.39 17.71
C PRO A 98 -0.23 15.29 16.96
N PHE A 99 -0.24 14.56 15.87
CA PHE A 99 -1.43 14.29 15.04
C PHE A 99 -1.26 12.97 14.30
N GLU A 100 -2.33 12.48 13.68
CA GLU A 100 -2.41 11.11 13.14
C GLU A 100 -1.32 10.81 12.10
N GLU A 101 -1.01 11.78 11.23
CA GLU A 101 -0.02 11.62 10.15
C GLU A 101 1.40 11.38 10.69
N CYS A 102 1.71 11.83 11.91
CA CYS A 102 3.00 11.56 12.55
C CYS A 102 3.23 10.09 12.92
N LYS A 103 2.23 9.23 12.81
CA LYS A 103 2.39 7.80 13.05
C LYS A 103 3.17 7.08 11.95
N ASN A 104 3.12 7.59 10.70
CA ASN A 104 3.72 6.95 9.54
C ASN A 104 4.36 7.98 8.61
N LEU A 105 5.43 8.62 9.06
CA LEU A 105 6.23 9.49 8.21
C LEU A 105 7.08 8.63 7.28
N THR A 106 6.87 8.74 5.97
CA THR A 106 7.56 7.96 4.95
C THR A 106 8.70 8.75 4.34
N PHE A 107 9.86 8.11 4.21
CA PHE A 107 11.06 8.65 3.60
C PHE A 107 11.41 7.80 2.39
N SER A 108 11.54 8.41 1.22
CA SER A 108 11.83 7.68 -0.02
C SER A 108 13.26 7.19 -0.07
N ARG A 109 13.48 6.19 -0.91
CA ARG A 109 14.80 5.77 -1.40
C ARG A 109 14.97 6.30 -2.83
N SER A 110 16.16 6.16 -3.40
CA SER A 110 16.42 6.49 -4.79
C SER A 110 16.88 5.25 -5.56
N PHE A 111 16.34 5.05 -6.75
CA PHE A 111 16.63 3.92 -7.63
C PHE A 111 16.94 4.41 -9.03
N GLN A 112 17.77 3.67 -9.74
CA GLN A 112 18.09 3.90 -11.14
C GLN A 112 18.06 2.59 -11.93
N ASN A 113 18.08 2.68 -13.25
CA ASN A 113 18.39 1.52 -14.09
C ASN A 113 19.83 1.12 -13.86
N LYS A 114 20.10 -0.16 -13.56
CA LYS A 114 21.45 -0.69 -13.37
C LYS A 114 22.27 -0.61 -14.66
N ASP A 115 21.62 -0.90 -15.78
CA ASP A 115 22.22 -0.88 -17.11
C ASP A 115 21.34 -0.11 -18.08
N GLU A 116 21.86 0.30 -19.22
CA GLU A 116 21.09 0.83 -20.31
C GLU A 116 20.10 -0.22 -20.83
N ILE A 117 18.98 0.25 -21.39
CA ILE A 117 17.95 -0.63 -21.98
C ILE A 117 18.59 -1.43 -23.13
N GLN A 118 18.67 -2.74 -22.96
CA GLN A 118 19.21 -3.67 -23.93
C GLN A 118 18.13 -4.20 -24.88
N THR A 119 18.56 -4.63 -26.07
CA THR A 119 17.66 -5.19 -27.09
C THR A 119 18.08 -6.62 -27.39
N ASP A 120 17.12 -7.55 -27.44
CA ASP A 120 17.36 -8.93 -27.83
C ASP A 120 17.54 -9.08 -29.37
N GLU A 121 17.85 -10.32 -29.81
CA GLU A 121 18.05 -10.64 -31.24
C GLU A 121 16.80 -10.41 -32.10
N SER A 122 15.61 -10.37 -31.49
CA SER A 122 14.33 -10.11 -32.15
C SER A 122 13.96 -8.61 -32.20
N GLY A 123 14.81 -7.75 -31.67
CA GLY A 123 14.57 -6.32 -31.58
C GLY A 123 13.68 -5.89 -30.41
N ASN A 124 13.39 -6.79 -29.47
CA ASN A 124 12.63 -6.44 -28.27
C ASN A 124 13.56 -5.85 -27.21
N GLN A 125 13.14 -4.76 -26.62
CA GLN A 125 13.85 -4.17 -25.48
C GLN A 125 13.58 -4.99 -24.21
N ILE A 126 14.66 -5.20 -23.46
CA ILE A 126 14.66 -5.94 -22.20
C ILE A 126 14.60 -4.93 -21.08
N ARG A 127 13.69 -5.17 -20.12
CA ARG A 127 13.55 -4.32 -18.94
C ARG A 127 14.87 -4.27 -18.15
N PRO A 128 15.42 -3.07 -17.88
CA PRO A 128 16.60 -2.93 -17.08
C PRO A 128 16.31 -3.28 -15.63
N GLN A 129 17.24 -3.96 -14.99
CA GLN A 129 17.23 -4.18 -13.56
C GLN A 129 17.27 -2.83 -12.84
N GLN A 130 16.52 -2.69 -11.76
CA GLN A 130 16.56 -1.51 -10.90
C GLN A 130 17.55 -1.74 -9.77
N GLU A 131 18.44 -0.80 -9.55
CA GLU A 131 19.35 -0.80 -8.40
C GLU A 131 19.11 0.42 -7.52
N GLU A 132 19.27 0.24 -6.22
CA GLU A 132 19.25 1.34 -5.27
C GLU A 132 20.52 2.18 -5.44
N THR A 133 20.34 3.48 -5.60
CA THR A 133 21.40 4.48 -5.65
C THR A 133 21.30 5.36 -4.43
N PRO A 134 21.91 4.98 -3.31
CA PRO A 134 21.88 5.81 -2.11
C PRO A 134 22.51 7.16 -2.39
N GLU A 135 21.78 8.19 -2.07
CA GLU A 135 22.17 9.59 -2.21
C GLU A 135 21.58 10.43 -1.07
N TRP A 136 22.11 11.64 -0.88
CA TRP A 136 21.53 12.57 0.05
C TRP A 136 20.14 13.01 -0.41
N LEU A 137 19.15 12.80 0.44
CA LEU A 137 17.77 13.23 0.22
C LEU A 137 17.34 14.19 1.32
N ARG A 138 16.35 15.00 1.02
CA ARG A 138 15.72 15.90 1.98
C ARG A 138 14.23 15.69 1.96
N THR A 139 13.63 15.69 3.14
CA THR A 139 12.20 15.83 3.27
C THR A 139 11.87 16.94 4.24
N ASP A 140 10.99 17.84 3.84
CA ASP A 140 10.43 18.92 4.64
C ASP A 140 8.90 19.00 4.54
N TYR A 141 8.32 18.06 3.81
CA TYR A 141 6.88 17.88 3.70
C TYR A 141 6.55 16.38 3.61
N TYR A 142 5.35 16.04 4.02
CA TYR A 142 4.90 14.64 4.12
C TYR A 142 3.60 14.38 3.34
N ASP A 143 3.08 15.40 2.68
CA ASP A 143 2.01 15.37 1.71
C ASP A 143 2.29 16.46 0.66
N GLN A 144 1.58 17.57 0.64
CA GLN A 144 1.77 18.67 -0.32
C GLN A 144 2.61 19.80 0.22
N GLU A 145 2.47 20.08 1.50
CA GLU A 145 3.15 21.15 2.22
C GLU A 145 3.90 20.60 3.43
N PRO A 146 4.96 21.31 3.87
CA PRO A 146 5.68 20.96 5.08
C PRO A 146 4.74 20.92 6.28
N LEU A 147 4.82 19.84 7.07
CA LEU A 147 4.06 19.75 8.31
C LEU A 147 4.46 20.82 9.29
N CYS A 148 3.47 21.45 9.93
CA CYS A 148 3.66 22.46 10.97
C CYS A 148 3.44 21.86 12.35
N PHE A 149 4.33 22.23 13.28
CA PHE A 149 4.30 21.83 14.68
C PHE A 149 4.24 23.06 15.56
N TYR A 150 3.28 23.13 16.44
CA TYR A 150 3.24 24.16 17.46
C TYR A 150 4.17 23.79 18.62
N LEU A 151 5.13 24.64 18.90
CA LEU A 151 6.09 24.48 19.99
C LEU A 151 5.97 25.65 20.95
N THR A 152 5.84 25.36 22.23
CA THR A 152 5.87 26.37 23.29
C THR A 152 7.30 26.82 23.59
N GLN A 153 7.48 27.95 24.23
CA GLN A 153 8.81 28.37 24.74
C GLN A 153 9.26 27.37 25.83
N GLY A 154 10.49 26.89 25.74
CA GLY A 154 11.07 25.96 26.72
C GLY A 154 11.81 24.79 26.09
N THR A 155 12.03 23.78 26.91
CA THR A 155 12.70 22.54 26.50
C THR A 155 11.68 21.51 26.04
N HIS A 156 11.97 20.87 24.93
CA HIS A 156 11.15 19.83 24.31
C HIS A 156 11.97 18.58 23.98
N VAL A 157 11.29 17.45 23.80
CA VAL A 157 11.90 16.21 23.35
C VAL A 157 11.25 15.79 22.04
N ILE A 158 12.07 15.61 20.99
CA ILE A 158 11.64 14.98 19.75
C ILE A 158 12.14 13.54 19.71
N ARG A 159 11.25 12.60 19.40
CA ARG A 159 11.56 11.15 19.26
C ARG A 159 11.14 10.68 17.90
N LEU A 160 12.02 9.91 17.27
CA LEU A 160 11.74 9.13 16.05
C LEU A 160 11.80 7.64 16.39
N GLU A 161 10.65 6.98 16.31
CA GLU A 161 10.53 5.53 16.49
C GLU A 161 10.59 4.85 15.12
N SER A 162 11.47 3.89 14.99
CA SER A 162 11.63 3.11 13.76
C SER A 162 10.46 2.16 13.58
N VAL A 163 9.73 2.30 12.48
CA VAL A 163 8.63 1.41 12.08
C VAL A 163 9.10 0.42 11.02
N ARG A 164 9.92 0.90 10.08
CA ARG A 164 10.44 0.09 8.99
C ARG A 164 11.72 0.69 8.43
N GLU A 165 12.69 -0.16 8.11
CA GLU A 165 13.97 0.14 7.45
C GLU A 165 14.93 1.01 8.28
N PRO A 166 16.25 0.82 8.10
CA PRO A 166 17.27 1.67 8.70
C PRO A 166 17.39 3.01 7.96
N LEU A 167 17.98 4.01 8.64
CA LEU A 167 18.13 5.37 8.11
C LEU A 167 19.36 6.05 8.72
N ALA A 168 20.14 6.76 7.91
CA ALA A 168 21.17 7.68 8.38
C ALA A 168 20.67 9.12 8.32
N ILE A 169 20.72 9.84 9.45
CA ILE A 169 20.24 11.21 9.60
C ILE A 169 21.47 12.14 9.56
N GLY A 170 21.48 13.08 8.61
CA GLY A 170 22.54 14.09 8.48
C GLY A 170 22.19 15.41 9.13
N SER A 171 20.91 15.81 9.09
CA SER A 171 20.42 16.98 9.83
C SER A 171 18.96 16.83 10.18
N LEU A 172 18.58 17.43 11.27
CA LEU A 172 17.19 17.53 11.72
C LEU A 172 16.98 18.92 12.27
N LYS A 173 15.98 19.66 11.78
CA LYS A 173 15.75 21.03 12.19
C LYS A 173 14.28 21.41 12.13
N PHE A 174 13.89 22.28 13.04
CA PHE A 174 12.67 23.08 12.93
C PHE A 174 13.00 24.42 12.28
N TYR A 175 12.18 24.87 11.34
CA TYR A 175 12.45 26.06 10.54
C TYR A 175 11.15 26.64 9.98
N GLN A 176 11.25 27.72 9.22
CA GLN A 176 10.12 28.25 8.46
C GLN A 176 10.30 27.98 6.98
N ALA A 177 9.42 27.15 6.42
CA ALA A 177 9.35 26.88 5.00
C ALA A 177 8.89 28.13 4.24
N ARG A 178 9.61 28.48 3.18
CA ARG A 178 9.19 29.57 2.29
C ARG A 178 8.24 28.99 1.25
N LYS A 179 7.04 29.54 1.14
CA LYS A 179 6.14 29.21 0.05
C LYS A 179 6.69 29.78 -1.25
N PRO A 180 6.65 29.00 -2.37
CA PRO A 180 6.97 29.54 -3.67
C PRO A 180 6.11 30.76 -3.97
N GLN A 181 6.73 31.77 -4.61
CA GLN A 181 5.97 32.94 -5.08
C GLN A 181 5.19 32.59 -6.34
N LYS A 182 4.14 33.36 -6.63
CA LYS A 182 3.41 33.23 -7.89
C LYS A 182 4.35 33.53 -9.06
N TYR A 183 4.06 32.89 -10.19
CA TYR A 183 4.83 33.07 -11.40
C TYR A 183 4.87 34.55 -11.81
N GLN A 184 6.05 35.00 -12.16
CA GLN A 184 6.28 36.34 -12.71
C GLN A 184 6.90 36.19 -14.09
N ALA A 185 6.18 36.68 -15.12
CA ALA A 185 6.68 36.62 -16.47
C ALA A 185 7.96 37.48 -16.63
N PRO A 186 8.99 36.94 -17.28
CA PRO A 186 10.20 37.74 -17.58
C PRO A 186 9.90 38.87 -18.57
N ALA A 187 10.64 39.96 -18.45
CA ALA A 187 10.47 41.12 -19.31
C ALA A 187 10.78 40.85 -20.80
N GLN A 188 11.69 39.89 -21.05
CA GLN A 188 12.07 39.44 -22.41
C GLN A 188 12.34 37.94 -22.37
N THR A 189 11.84 37.22 -23.38
CA THR A 189 12.07 35.78 -23.60
C THR A 189 12.92 35.53 -24.86
N ASP A 190 13.35 36.55 -25.54
CA ASP A 190 13.99 36.49 -26.84
C ASP A 190 15.46 36.11 -26.82
N GLY A 191 15.92 35.42 -27.84
CA GLY A 191 17.29 35.33 -28.27
C GLY A 191 17.97 33.96 -28.29
N SER A 192 17.32 32.89 -27.92
CA SER A 192 17.87 31.53 -28.09
C SER A 192 16.93 30.65 -28.90
N SER A 193 17.49 29.87 -29.83
CA SER A 193 16.77 28.78 -30.47
C SER A 193 17.26 27.47 -29.85
N GLY A 194 16.48 26.88 -28.96
CA GLY A 194 16.80 25.60 -28.33
C GLY A 194 15.58 24.70 -28.28
N TYR A 195 15.82 23.43 -28.48
CA TYR A 195 14.81 22.38 -28.33
C TYR A 195 15.47 21.11 -27.83
N ILE A 196 14.91 20.54 -26.75
CA ILE A 196 15.34 19.27 -26.18
C ILE A 196 14.09 18.43 -25.96
N ARG A 197 14.18 17.14 -26.29
CA ARG A 197 13.20 16.13 -25.93
C ARG A 197 13.86 15.12 -25.02
N ILE A 198 13.21 14.82 -23.91
CA ILE A 198 13.64 13.84 -22.93
C ILE A 198 12.58 12.75 -22.92
N GLN A 199 12.95 11.52 -23.27
CA GLN A 199 12.01 10.39 -23.25
C GLN A 199 11.61 10.06 -21.81
N GLY A 200 10.34 9.69 -21.60
CA GLY A 200 9.83 9.36 -20.27
C GLY A 200 10.53 8.16 -19.67
N GLU A 201 10.82 7.14 -20.48
CA GLU A 201 11.57 5.95 -20.10
C GLU A 201 13.02 6.22 -19.67
N ASP A 202 13.59 7.38 -20.01
CA ASP A 202 14.94 7.77 -19.63
C ASP A 202 15.02 8.47 -18.26
N ALA A 203 14.02 8.25 -17.39
CA ALA A 203 14.09 8.77 -16.03
C ALA A 203 15.36 8.29 -15.31
N ALA A 204 16.16 9.26 -14.86
CA ALA A 204 17.46 9.00 -14.23
C ALA A 204 17.32 8.37 -12.85
N ASN A 205 16.49 8.99 -12.00
CA ASN A 205 16.22 8.54 -10.65
C ASN A 205 14.72 8.39 -10.38
N LYS A 206 14.38 7.46 -9.49
CA LYS A 206 13.01 7.09 -9.15
C LYS A 206 12.91 6.82 -7.65
N SER A 207 11.81 7.19 -7.04
CA SER A 207 11.57 6.95 -5.61
C SER A 207 11.26 5.48 -5.27
N ASP A 208 10.92 4.67 -6.28
CA ASP A 208 10.46 3.30 -6.11
C ASP A 208 11.02 2.40 -7.22
N ASN A 209 11.49 1.21 -6.85
CA ASN A 209 12.03 0.22 -7.80
C ASN A 209 10.94 -0.44 -8.67
N LEU A 210 9.67 -0.28 -8.33
CA LEU A 210 8.54 -0.76 -9.12
C LEU A 210 8.17 0.20 -10.26
N VAL A 211 8.69 1.43 -10.26
CA VAL A 211 8.49 2.40 -11.34
C VAL A 211 9.63 2.28 -12.32
N TYR A 212 9.44 1.51 -13.35
CA TYR A 212 10.42 1.24 -14.41
C TYR A 212 9.78 1.50 -15.79
N PRO A 213 10.60 1.64 -16.86
CA PRO A 213 10.09 1.76 -18.21
C PRO A 213 9.19 0.60 -18.62
N ILE A 214 8.07 0.88 -19.24
CA ILE A 214 7.06 -0.09 -19.68
C ILE A 214 6.74 0.06 -21.18
N ASN A 215 6.18 -1.02 -21.76
CA ASN A 215 5.76 -1.02 -23.15
C ASN A 215 4.31 -0.53 -23.30
N ASP A 216 4.11 0.46 -24.14
CA ASP A 216 2.79 0.84 -24.64
C ASP A 216 2.63 0.47 -26.10
N LYS A 217 1.68 -0.42 -26.38
CA LYS A 217 1.25 -0.81 -27.71
C LYS A 217 -0.16 -0.32 -28.06
N SER A 218 -0.75 0.51 -27.21
CA SER A 218 -2.15 0.91 -27.35
C SER A 218 -2.37 2.03 -28.38
N SER A 219 -1.32 2.76 -28.73
CA SER A 219 -1.44 3.94 -29.58
C SER A 219 -0.23 4.13 -30.48
N PRO A 220 -0.46 4.47 -31.79
CA PRO A 220 0.62 4.90 -32.69
C PRO A 220 1.14 6.30 -32.37
N ALA A 221 0.48 7.02 -31.47
CA ALA A 221 0.90 8.35 -31.01
C ALA A 221 1.99 8.30 -29.93
N THR A 222 2.26 7.14 -29.34
CA THR A 222 3.38 6.93 -28.42
C THR A 222 4.69 6.98 -29.19
N ASP A 223 5.70 7.67 -28.67
CA ASP A 223 6.97 7.86 -29.36
C ASP A 223 8.16 7.37 -28.52
N PRO A 224 8.89 6.33 -28.96
CA PRO A 224 8.70 5.55 -30.18
C PRO A 224 7.54 4.57 -30.10
N SER A 225 6.91 4.23 -31.22
CA SER A 225 5.88 3.23 -31.31
C SER A 225 6.31 2.04 -32.19
N SER A 226 5.88 0.84 -31.79
CA SER A 226 6.05 -0.37 -32.59
C SER A 226 4.85 -1.30 -32.43
N TYR A 227 4.46 -1.96 -33.53
CA TYR A 227 3.39 -2.94 -33.55
C TYR A 227 3.90 -4.38 -33.41
N ASN A 228 5.16 -4.64 -33.74
CA ASN A 228 5.76 -5.97 -33.82
C ASN A 228 6.88 -6.24 -32.81
N THR A 229 7.42 -5.21 -32.18
CA THR A 229 8.49 -5.34 -31.18
C THR A 229 8.06 -4.74 -29.85
N ILE A 230 8.66 -5.22 -28.78
CA ILE A 230 8.49 -4.66 -27.43
C ILE A 230 9.44 -3.50 -27.28
N LEU A 231 8.90 -2.28 -27.20
CA LEU A 231 9.66 -1.10 -26.85
C LEU A 231 9.26 -0.63 -25.45
N LEU A 232 10.22 -0.32 -24.61
CA LEU A 232 9.99 0.33 -23.32
C LEU A 232 9.93 1.83 -23.55
N ASN A 233 8.78 2.31 -23.97
CA ASN A 233 8.57 3.61 -24.58
C ASN A 233 7.78 4.60 -23.73
N ILE A 234 7.40 4.21 -22.51
CA ILE A 234 6.75 5.08 -21.52
C ILE A 234 7.17 4.73 -20.12
N ILE A 235 6.85 5.61 -19.17
CA ILE A 235 7.02 5.36 -17.74
C ILE A 235 5.77 5.79 -16.96
N GLY A 236 5.45 5.10 -15.87
CA GLY A 236 4.39 5.49 -14.95
C GLY A 236 3.16 4.57 -14.97
N GLY A 237 1.98 5.14 -15.19
CA GLY A 237 0.70 4.44 -15.09
C GLY A 237 0.35 4.10 -13.64
N THR A 238 -0.20 2.91 -13.42
CA THR A 238 -0.55 2.40 -12.08
C THR A 238 0.67 2.10 -11.21
N LYS A 239 1.87 2.09 -11.79
CA LYS A 239 3.11 1.92 -11.03
C LYS A 239 3.57 3.22 -10.36
N TRP A 240 3.07 4.36 -10.85
CA TRP A 240 3.38 5.69 -10.33
C TRP A 240 2.08 6.44 -9.99
N GLN A 241 1.43 6.01 -8.93
CA GLN A 241 0.11 6.51 -8.55
C GLN A 241 -0.01 6.95 -7.09
N ASN A 242 1.01 6.70 -6.28
CA ASN A 242 0.95 7.02 -4.86
C ASN A 242 1.48 8.43 -4.59
N ASN A 243 0.87 9.09 -3.61
CA ASN A 243 1.34 10.36 -3.11
C ASN A 243 2.78 10.24 -2.59
N GLY A 244 3.63 11.19 -2.95
CA GLY A 244 5.06 11.21 -2.59
C GLY A 244 5.99 10.40 -3.50
N GLN A 245 5.48 9.56 -4.41
CA GLN A 245 6.32 8.92 -5.43
C GLN A 245 6.80 9.95 -6.46
N TRP A 246 8.07 9.90 -6.81
CA TRP A 246 8.65 10.83 -7.75
C TRP A 246 9.52 10.17 -8.81
N LEU A 247 9.64 10.84 -9.96
CA LEU A 247 10.52 10.55 -11.09
C LEU A 247 11.34 11.81 -11.41
N GLU A 248 12.59 11.60 -11.77
CA GLU A 248 13.53 12.67 -12.08
C GLU A 248 14.26 12.39 -13.40
N TRP A 249 14.37 13.41 -14.24
CA TRP A 249 15.07 13.37 -15.52
C TRP A 249 16.17 14.41 -15.54
N ASN A 250 17.32 14.03 -16.09
CA ASN A 250 18.46 14.92 -16.34
C ASN A 250 18.45 15.41 -17.79
N PHE A 251 18.83 16.65 -18.02
CA PHE A 251 18.99 17.21 -19.34
C PHE A 251 20.07 18.29 -19.38
N ASN A 252 20.60 18.58 -20.58
CA ASN A 252 21.68 19.55 -20.74
C ASN A 252 21.21 20.72 -21.63
N ILE A 253 21.42 21.93 -21.14
CA ILE A 253 21.17 23.18 -21.88
C ILE A 253 22.47 23.66 -22.48
N THR A 254 22.50 23.77 -23.81
CA THR A 254 23.71 24.25 -24.54
C THR A 254 23.82 25.76 -24.54
N GLN A 255 22.69 26.47 -24.54
CA GLN A 255 22.66 27.93 -24.60
C GLN A 255 21.73 28.48 -23.51
N ALA A 256 22.27 29.29 -22.63
CA ALA A 256 21.50 29.91 -21.55
C ALA A 256 20.37 30.78 -22.13
N GLY A 257 19.19 30.71 -21.46
CA GLY A 257 18.02 31.48 -21.90
C GLY A 257 16.76 31.10 -21.19
N TYR A 258 15.64 31.62 -21.71
CA TYR A 258 14.30 31.29 -21.17
C TYR A 258 13.65 30.18 -21.97
N TYR A 259 13.25 29.13 -21.27
CA TYR A 259 12.66 27.94 -21.84
C TYR A 259 11.28 27.63 -21.24
N LYS A 260 10.35 27.19 -22.07
CA LYS A 260 9.08 26.60 -21.66
C LYS A 260 9.20 25.07 -21.65
N ILE A 261 8.34 24.44 -20.85
CA ILE A 261 8.36 22.99 -20.63
C ILE A 261 6.99 22.42 -21.00
N GLY A 262 6.98 21.44 -21.90
CA GLY A 262 5.80 20.67 -22.29
C GLY A 262 5.96 19.21 -21.85
N ILE A 263 4.89 18.62 -21.37
CA ILE A 263 4.86 17.22 -20.91
C ILE A 263 3.80 16.49 -21.73
N LYS A 264 4.22 15.48 -22.49
CA LYS A 264 3.30 14.56 -23.16
C LYS A 264 2.95 13.44 -22.20
N PHE A 265 1.68 13.36 -21.84
CA PHE A 265 1.18 12.50 -20.79
C PHE A 265 -0.13 11.83 -21.17
N ARG A 266 -0.47 10.78 -20.41
CA ARG A 266 -1.79 10.17 -20.44
C ARG A 266 -2.19 9.77 -19.02
N GLN A 267 -3.41 10.13 -18.63
CA GLN A 267 -4.07 9.59 -17.43
C GLN A 267 -5.34 8.90 -17.92
N ASN A 268 -5.30 7.58 -18.06
CA ASN A 268 -6.36 6.76 -18.62
C ASN A 268 -6.95 5.76 -17.62
N VAL A 269 -6.65 5.93 -16.33
CA VAL A 269 -7.05 4.99 -15.27
C VAL A 269 -8.24 5.53 -14.49
N ASN A 270 -8.13 6.73 -13.92
CA ASN A 270 -9.15 7.31 -13.05
C ASN A 270 -10.08 8.22 -13.83
N ALA A 271 -11.11 7.63 -14.44
CA ALA A 271 -12.11 8.39 -15.20
C ALA A 271 -12.84 9.40 -14.30
N GLY A 272 -12.95 10.64 -14.78
CA GLY A 272 -13.61 11.72 -14.06
C GLY A 272 -12.77 12.38 -12.96
N GLN A 273 -11.46 12.12 -12.94
CA GLN A 273 -10.54 12.71 -11.96
C GLN A 273 -9.22 13.07 -12.63
N ALA A 274 -8.65 14.21 -12.30
CA ALA A 274 -7.29 14.57 -12.68
C ALA A 274 -6.28 13.95 -11.70
N SER A 275 -5.06 13.70 -12.19
CA SER A 275 -3.90 13.40 -11.36
C SER A 275 -3.05 14.66 -11.20
N TYR A 276 -2.39 14.81 -10.06
CA TYR A 276 -1.62 16.00 -9.74
C TYR A 276 -0.15 15.68 -9.54
N ARG A 277 0.73 16.60 -9.97
CA ARG A 277 2.18 16.51 -9.77
C ARG A 277 2.74 17.85 -9.31
N LYS A 278 3.63 17.79 -8.33
CA LYS A 278 4.52 18.89 -7.98
C LYS A 278 5.73 18.83 -8.90
N VAL A 279 6.08 19.96 -9.50
CA VAL A 279 7.18 20.07 -10.44
C VAL A 279 8.35 20.78 -9.80
N TYR A 280 9.49 20.13 -9.81
CA TYR A 280 10.76 20.70 -9.38
C TYR A 280 11.66 20.92 -10.59
N LEU A 281 12.37 22.03 -10.57
CA LEU A 281 13.44 22.33 -11.48
C LEU A 281 14.69 22.63 -10.67
N ASP A 282 15.75 21.86 -10.88
CA ASP A 282 17.00 21.92 -10.11
C ASP A 282 16.75 21.88 -8.59
N GLY A 283 15.90 20.94 -8.15
CA GLY A 283 15.58 20.68 -6.74
C GLY A 283 14.66 21.72 -6.06
N LYS A 284 14.12 22.70 -6.80
CA LYS A 284 13.23 23.72 -6.28
C LYS A 284 11.93 23.78 -7.07
N VAL A 285 10.82 24.10 -6.39
CA VAL A 285 9.55 24.44 -7.05
C VAL A 285 9.66 25.88 -7.53
N PRO A 286 9.65 26.16 -8.84
CA PRO A 286 9.95 27.46 -9.38
C PRO A 286 8.94 28.56 -9.04
N CYS A 287 7.66 28.17 -8.93
CA CYS A 287 6.56 29.08 -8.60
C CYS A 287 5.41 28.32 -7.96
N GLU A 288 4.50 29.06 -7.32
CA GLU A 288 3.37 28.51 -6.56
C GLU A 288 2.52 27.54 -7.43
N GLU A 289 2.27 27.90 -8.68
CA GLU A 289 1.43 27.15 -9.61
C GLU A 289 2.00 25.77 -9.93
N LEU A 290 3.31 25.58 -9.79
CA LEU A 290 3.96 24.29 -9.99
C LEU A 290 3.99 23.40 -8.75
N SER A 291 3.44 23.87 -7.63
CA SER A 291 3.25 23.03 -6.44
C SER A 291 2.18 21.95 -6.64
N SER A 292 1.27 22.15 -7.61
CA SER A 292 0.20 21.19 -7.91
C SER A 292 -0.29 21.37 -9.35
N VAL A 293 0.35 20.71 -10.29
CA VAL A 293 -0.03 20.72 -11.70
C VAL A 293 -1.05 19.63 -11.99
N SER A 294 -2.18 20.01 -12.57
CA SER A 294 -3.28 19.11 -12.93
C SER A 294 -3.04 18.41 -14.26
N PHE A 295 -3.25 17.10 -14.31
CA PHE A 295 -3.20 16.25 -15.49
C PHE A 295 -4.55 15.54 -15.65
N PRO A 296 -5.45 16.05 -16.49
CA PRO A 296 -6.82 15.55 -16.61
C PRO A 296 -6.88 14.16 -17.25
N TYR A 297 -7.95 13.42 -16.91
CA TYR A 297 -8.24 12.12 -17.51
C TYR A 297 -8.50 12.24 -19.02
N ASN A 298 -7.85 11.38 -19.79
CA ASN A 298 -8.18 11.10 -21.18
C ASN A 298 -7.59 9.76 -21.59
N SER A 299 -8.33 8.98 -22.34
CA SER A 299 -7.81 7.73 -22.93
C SER A 299 -6.74 7.94 -24.01
N LYS A 300 -6.64 9.16 -24.55
CA LYS A 300 -5.65 9.55 -25.54
C LYS A 300 -4.53 10.37 -24.92
N TRP A 301 -3.39 10.38 -25.59
CA TRP A 301 -2.27 11.23 -25.23
C TRP A 301 -2.64 12.72 -25.30
N GLN A 302 -2.12 13.48 -24.38
CA GLN A 302 -2.28 14.93 -24.23
C GLN A 302 -0.91 15.59 -24.06
N THR A 303 -0.83 16.87 -24.34
CA THR A 303 0.35 17.70 -24.02
C THR A 303 -0.04 18.78 -23.03
N LYS A 304 0.68 18.86 -21.92
CA LYS A 304 0.57 19.93 -20.93
C LYS A 304 1.79 20.82 -21.03
N VAL A 305 1.60 22.07 -21.48
CA VAL A 305 2.63 23.09 -21.33
C VAL A 305 2.49 23.70 -19.93
N LEU A 306 3.59 23.78 -19.19
CA LEU A 306 3.58 24.39 -17.87
C LEU A 306 3.20 25.87 -18.00
N GLY A 307 2.13 26.25 -17.32
CA GLY A 307 1.54 27.55 -17.44
C GLY A 307 0.22 27.64 -16.69
N ASP A 308 -0.46 28.76 -16.85
CA ASP A 308 -1.82 28.97 -16.37
C ASP A 308 -2.78 29.23 -17.56
N GLU A 309 -4.02 29.60 -17.29
CA GLU A 309 -5.02 29.92 -18.32
C GLU A 309 -4.66 31.15 -19.17
N LYS A 310 -3.71 31.97 -18.71
CA LYS A 310 -3.36 33.24 -19.31
C LYS A 310 -2.08 33.20 -20.11
N GLN A 311 -1.12 32.36 -19.67
CA GLN A 311 0.22 32.35 -20.26
C GLN A 311 0.97 31.05 -20.02
N GLU A 312 1.88 30.74 -20.97
CA GLU A 312 2.91 29.72 -20.78
C GLU A 312 4.00 30.26 -19.83
N PHE A 313 4.59 29.41 -19.01
CA PHE A 313 5.66 29.80 -18.08
C PHE A 313 7.03 29.57 -18.73
N TYR A 314 7.89 30.56 -18.57
CA TYR A 314 9.28 30.54 -19.04
C TYR A 314 10.22 30.58 -17.86
N PHE A 315 11.18 29.66 -17.85
CA PHE A 315 12.17 29.54 -16.79
C PHE A 315 13.54 29.82 -17.35
N TYR A 316 14.34 30.63 -16.65
CA TYR A 316 15.72 30.86 -17.02
C TYR A 316 16.55 29.62 -16.69
N LEU A 317 17.19 29.03 -17.71
CA LEU A 317 18.11 27.91 -17.58
C LEU A 317 19.50 28.36 -18.05
N SER A 318 20.51 28.16 -17.20
CA SER A 318 21.91 28.39 -17.56
C SER A 318 22.41 27.31 -18.55
N ALA A 319 23.54 27.54 -19.20
CA ALA A 319 24.20 26.44 -19.92
C ALA A 319 24.73 25.43 -18.91
N GLY A 320 24.55 24.14 -19.19
CA GLY A 320 24.97 23.02 -18.32
C GLY A 320 23.86 22.03 -18.01
N GLU A 321 24.13 21.16 -17.04
CA GLU A 321 23.23 20.13 -16.57
C GLU A 321 22.10 20.70 -15.71
N HIS A 322 20.89 20.21 -15.95
CA HIS A 322 19.68 20.52 -15.22
C HIS A 322 18.88 19.26 -14.90
N GLN A 323 17.96 19.37 -13.96
CA GLN A 323 17.07 18.30 -13.54
C GLN A 323 15.61 18.78 -13.49
N ILE A 324 14.70 17.95 -13.99
CA ILE A 324 13.27 18.09 -13.75
C ILE A 324 12.76 16.89 -12.97
N LYS A 325 12.03 17.14 -11.87
CA LYS A 325 11.40 16.10 -11.06
C LYS A 325 9.90 16.33 -10.96
N LEU A 326 9.15 15.27 -11.13
CA LEU A 326 7.70 15.24 -10.96
C LEU A 326 7.35 14.33 -9.76
N GLU A 327 6.62 14.86 -8.80
CA GLU A 327 6.22 14.14 -7.60
C GLU A 327 4.70 14.09 -7.47
N GLY A 328 4.14 12.89 -7.19
CA GLY A 328 2.73 12.70 -6.95
C GLY A 328 2.25 13.45 -5.72
N VAL A 329 1.23 14.29 -5.88
CA VAL A 329 0.57 15.02 -4.79
C VAL A 329 -0.94 14.93 -4.95
N LEU A 330 -1.70 15.12 -3.88
CA LEU A 330 -3.16 15.16 -3.96
C LEU A 330 -3.69 16.45 -4.58
N GLY A 331 -2.89 17.52 -4.54
CA GLY A 331 -3.27 18.80 -5.11
C GLY A 331 -4.55 19.35 -4.50
N GLU A 332 -5.42 19.85 -5.36
CA GLU A 332 -6.71 20.41 -4.97
C GLU A 332 -7.70 19.38 -4.42
N LEU A 333 -7.41 18.08 -4.57
CA LEU A 333 -8.19 16.98 -3.97
C LEU A 333 -7.91 16.78 -2.47
N SER A 334 -6.84 17.34 -1.93
CA SER A 334 -6.41 17.06 -0.55
C SER A 334 -7.50 17.38 0.47
N ASP A 335 -8.07 18.58 0.39
CA ASP A 335 -9.13 19.00 1.29
C ASP A 335 -10.40 18.16 1.11
N LEU A 336 -10.75 17.83 -0.13
CA LEU A 336 -11.92 17.00 -0.43
C LEU A 336 -11.77 15.59 0.12
N VAL A 337 -10.59 15.02 -0.02
CA VAL A 337 -10.26 13.70 0.56
C VAL A 337 -10.43 13.72 2.07
N GLN A 338 -9.96 14.76 2.74
CA GLN A 338 -10.11 14.90 4.18
C GLN A 338 -11.58 15.09 4.59
N GLU A 339 -12.33 15.95 3.90
CA GLU A 339 -13.75 16.18 4.19
C GLU A 339 -14.61 14.93 3.96
N VAL A 340 -14.31 14.13 2.93
CA VAL A 340 -14.99 12.84 2.71
C VAL A 340 -14.63 11.85 3.81
N ASN A 341 -13.39 11.80 4.26
CA ASN A 341 -12.98 10.95 5.38
C ASN A 341 -13.76 11.28 6.67
N ASP A 342 -13.92 12.56 6.96
CA ASP A 342 -14.72 13.03 8.10
C ASP A 342 -16.19 12.66 7.94
N SER A 343 -16.75 12.83 6.73
CA SER A 343 -18.13 12.43 6.44
C SER A 343 -18.36 10.94 6.64
N ILE A 344 -17.44 10.09 6.18
CA ILE A 344 -17.53 8.62 6.42
C ILE A 344 -17.56 8.31 7.91
N THR A 345 -16.73 8.98 8.70
CA THR A 345 -16.69 8.80 10.16
C THR A 345 -18.04 9.16 10.80
N HIS A 346 -18.61 10.30 10.43
CA HIS A 346 -19.92 10.74 10.95
C HIS A 346 -21.07 9.85 10.47
N LEU A 347 -21.09 9.50 9.19
CA LEU A 347 -22.13 8.62 8.64
C LEU A 347 -22.10 7.22 9.29
N ASN A 348 -20.93 6.68 9.56
CA ASN A 348 -20.78 5.42 10.31
C ASN A 348 -21.24 5.56 11.77
N GLN A 349 -21.01 6.71 12.41
CA GLN A 349 -21.54 6.97 13.76
C GLN A 349 -23.07 6.99 13.76
N ILE A 350 -23.69 7.67 12.80
CA ILE A 350 -25.15 7.70 12.63
C ILE A 350 -25.68 6.29 12.37
N TYR A 351 -25.02 5.53 11.49
CA TYR A 351 -25.36 4.13 11.21
C TYR A 351 -25.40 3.28 12.48
N ARG A 352 -24.37 3.35 13.31
CA ARG A 352 -24.33 2.58 14.57
C ARG A 352 -25.42 2.99 15.55
N ASN A 353 -25.69 4.28 15.68
CA ASN A 353 -26.74 4.78 16.56
C ASN A 353 -28.14 4.28 16.11
N LEU A 354 -28.40 4.32 14.80
CA LEU A 354 -29.64 3.78 14.23
C LEU A 354 -29.70 2.25 14.39
N LEU A 355 -28.60 1.53 14.15
CA LEU A 355 -28.48 0.08 14.33
C LEU A 355 -28.89 -0.36 15.74
N MET A 356 -28.50 0.40 16.77
CA MET A 356 -28.86 0.13 18.16
C MET A 356 -30.37 0.15 18.41
N ILE A 357 -31.11 0.91 17.59
CA ILE A 357 -32.57 1.09 17.74
C ILE A 357 -33.34 0.08 16.90
N ILE A 358 -32.94 -0.10 15.64
CA ILE A 358 -33.73 -0.84 14.66
C ILE A 358 -33.19 -2.24 14.34
N GLY A 359 -31.97 -2.54 14.76
CA GLY A 359 -31.29 -3.80 14.41
C GLY A 359 -30.84 -3.84 12.95
N LYS A 360 -30.13 -4.89 12.59
CA LYS A 360 -29.57 -5.06 11.23
C LYS A 360 -30.63 -5.24 10.14
N ASN A 361 -31.70 -5.98 10.47
CA ASN A 361 -32.82 -6.28 9.58
C ASN A 361 -34.08 -5.63 10.15
N PRO A 362 -34.24 -4.33 9.97
CA PRO A 362 -35.40 -3.61 10.56
C PRO A 362 -36.72 -4.06 9.94
N ASP A 363 -37.74 -4.11 10.76
CA ASP A 363 -39.12 -4.29 10.29
C ASP A 363 -39.54 -3.00 9.57
N THR A 364 -39.71 -3.08 8.26
CA THR A 364 -40.04 -1.93 7.41
C THR A 364 -41.51 -1.48 7.56
N GLY A 365 -42.34 -2.29 8.20
CA GLY A 365 -43.75 -1.98 8.52
C GLY A 365 -43.93 -1.34 9.90
N ARG A 366 -42.90 -1.34 10.73
CA ARG A 366 -42.94 -0.80 12.09
C ARG A 366 -42.69 0.70 12.11
N ASP A 367 -43.51 1.44 12.86
CA ASP A 367 -43.22 2.83 13.20
C ASP A 367 -42.21 2.91 14.37
N TYR A 368 -40.98 3.29 14.10
CA TYR A 368 -39.94 3.46 15.11
C TYR A 368 -39.95 4.84 15.78
N GLN A 369 -40.83 5.75 15.35
CA GLN A 369 -40.92 7.11 15.84
C GLN A 369 -39.60 7.89 15.80
N PHE A 370 -38.85 7.74 14.71
CA PHE A 370 -37.49 8.29 14.55
C PHE A 370 -37.38 9.79 14.88
N GLN A 371 -38.44 10.57 14.63
CA GLN A 371 -38.46 11.98 15.00
C GLN A 371 -38.32 12.22 16.51
N LYS A 372 -38.72 11.23 17.33
CA LYS A 372 -38.58 11.30 18.79
C LYS A 372 -37.37 10.54 19.29
N THR A 373 -37.09 9.39 18.72
CA THR A 373 -36.04 8.47 19.19
C THR A 373 -34.66 8.77 18.62
N SER A 374 -34.61 9.45 17.46
CA SER A 374 -33.40 9.63 16.66
C SER A 374 -33.28 11.03 16.04
N ALA A 375 -33.76 12.06 16.76
CA ALA A 375 -33.74 13.43 16.25
C ALA A 375 -32.34 13.94 15.94
N ALA A 376 -31.32 13.54 16.73
CA ALA A 376 -29.94 13.88 16.53
C ALA A 376 -29.36 13.24 15.25
N GLU A 377 -29.70 11.97 14.99
CA GLU A 377 -29.29 11.23 13.80
C GLU A 377 -29.93 11.81 12.53
N ILE A 378 -31.22 12.23 12.59
CA ILE A 378 -31.89 12.90 11.48
C ILE A 378 -31.22 14.24 11.17
N GLN A 379 -30.89 15.02 12.20
CA GLN A 379 -30.16 16.28 12.00
C GLN A 379 -28.74 16.00 11.44
N GLY A 380 -28.04 15.01 11.97
CA GLY A 380 -26.74 14.59 11.45
C GLY A 380 -26.77 14.17 9.98
N LEU A 381 -27.78 13.41 9.55
CA LEU A 381 -27.98 13.05 8.13
C LEU A 381 -28.20 14.29 7.25
N LYS A 382 -28.96 15.28 7.75
CA LYS A 382 -29.18 16.53 7.05
C LYS A 382 -27.89 17.35 6.91
N ASP A 383 -27.10 17.43 7.97
CA ASP A 383 -25.85 18.17 7.99
C ASP A 383 -24.82 17.50 7.04
N GLU A 384 -24.74 16.17 7.05
CA GLU A 384 -23.88 15.42 6.12
C GLU A 384 -24.36 15.52 4.67
N CYS A 385 -25.66 15.51 4.40
CA CYS A 385 -26.20 15.79 3.07
C CYS A 385 -25.71 17.13 2.53
N GLN A 386 -25.76 18.19 3.32
CA GLN A 386 -25.27 19.53 2.94
C GLN A 386 -23.75 19.56 2.75
N ARG A 387 -23.01 18.87 3.61
CA ARG A 387 -21.54 18.75 3.49
C ARG A 387 -21.16 18.03 2.20
N LEU A 388 -21.76 16.87 1.95
CA LEU A 388 -21.50 16.08 0.75
C LEU A 388 -21.90 16.82 -0.54
N GLN A 389 -22.96 17.63 -0.51
CA GLN A 389 -23.33 18.48 -1.65
C GLN A 389 -22.22 19.50 -1.96
N LYS A 390 -21.65 20.15 -0.96
CA LYS A 390 -20.51 21.08 -1.16
C LYS A 390 -19.27 20.37 -1.70
N ILE A 391 -19.00 19.16 -1.22
CA ILE A 391 -17.89 18.33 -1.72
C ILE A 391 -18.13 17.98 -3.19
N TYR A 392 -19.33 17.55 -3.54
CA TYR A 392 -19.73 17.23 -4.91
C TYR A 392 -19.56 18.44 -5.85
N ASP A 393 -20.06 19.61 -5.44
CA ASP A 393 -19.96 20.83 -6.24
C ASP A 393 -18.49 21.21 -6.50
N ARG A 394 -17.63 21.14 -5.48
CA ARG A 394 -16.18 21.39 -5.62
C ARG A 394 -15.49 20.32 -6.47
N PHE A 395 -15.82 19.05 -6.26
CA PHE A 395 -15.26 17.95 -7.03
C PHE A 395 -15.58 18.06 -8.53
N THR A 396 -16.81 18.39 -8.86
CA THR A 396 -17.25 18.57 -10.26
C THR A 396 -16.66 19.82 -10.91
N GLN A 397 -16.40 20.88 -10.15
CA GLN A 397 -15.67 22.06 -10.64
C GLN A 397 -14.21 21.76 -11.02
N LEU A 398 -13.56 20.86 -10.27
CA LEU A 398 -12.18 20.44 -10.54
C LEU A 398 -12.06 19.47 -11.73
N ASN A 399 -13.13 18.76 -12.03
CA ASN A 399 -13.16 17.67 -13.00
C ASN A 399 -14.33 17.87 -13.96
N ASP A 400 -14.07 18.33 -15.15
CA ASP A 400 -15.06 18.72 -16.19
C ASP A 400 -16.03 17.62 -16.64
N MET A 401 -15.91 16.40 -16.13
CA MET A 401 -16.67 15.26 -16.61
C MET A 401 -17.25 14.45 -15.45
N GLY A 402 -18.57 14.30 -15.46
CA GLY A 402 -19.22 13.30 -14.64
C GLY A 402 -18.66 11.90 -14.91
N GLY A 403 -18.33 11.18 -13.87
CA GLY A 403 -17.83 9.82 -13.93
C GLY A 403 -18.36 9.01 -12.74
N TYR A 404 -17.95 7.77 -12.62
CA TYR A 404 -18.33 6.88 -11.51
C TYR A 404 -18.10 7.52 -10.12
N GLN A 405 -17.05 8.31 -9.99
CA GLN A 405 -16.73 9.05 -8.76
C GLN A 405 -17.82 10.05 -8.37
N SER A 406 -18.32 10.83 -9.33
CA SER A 406 -19.43 11.77 -9.10
C SER A 406 -20.72 11.05 -8.72
N GLN A 407 -21.00 9.90 -9.37
CA GLN A 407 -22.20 9.11 -9.08
C GLN A 407 -22.23 8.56 -7.66
N ILE A 408 -21.07 8.17 -7.11
CA ILE A 408 -20.98 7.71 -5.71
C ILE A 408 -21.42 8.84 -4.76
N LEU A 409 -20.92 10.06 -4.98
CA LEU A 409 -21.29 11.23 -4.17
C LEU A 409 -22.77 11.57 -4.34
N GLU A 410 -23.28 11.59 -5.56
CA GLU A 410 -24.72 11.85 -5.83
C GLU A 410 -25.62 10.85 -5.10
N THR A 411 -25.27 9.56 -5.14
CA THR A 411 -26.07 8.50 -4.54
C THR A 411 -26.15 8.65 -3.02
N ILE A 412 -25.04 8.90 -2.34
CA ILE A 412 -25.06 9.08 -0.88
C ILE A 412 -25.75 10.38 -0.46
N ILE A 413 -25.68 11.44 -1.27
CA ILE A 413 -26.41 12.68 -1.07
C ILE A 413 -27.91 12.40 -1.13
N ASP A 414 -28.40 11.70 -2.17
CA ASP A 414 -29.82 11.36 -2.33
C ASP A 414 -30.33 10.50 -1.16
N ILE A 415 -29.54 9.51 -0.72
CA ILE A 415 -29.89 8.65 0.40
C ILE A 415 -30.02 9.46 1.69
N THR A 416 -29.02 10.30 2.00
CA THR A 416 -29.02 11.11 3.23
C THR A 416 -30.13 12.15 3.21
N ASP A 417 -30.44 12.73 2.04
CA ASP A 417 -31.58 13.64 1.88
C ASP A 417 -32.91 12.92 2.12
N GLN A 418 -33.15 11.77 1.50
CA GLN A 418 -34.39 11.01 1.67
C GLN A 418 -34.58 10.53 3.11
N MET A 419 -33.52 10.04 3.77
CA MET A 419 -33.62 9.59 5.16
C MET A 419 -33.83 10.74 6.14
N SER A 420 -33.26 11.90 5.92
CA SER A 420 -33.43 13.07 6.78
C SER A 420 -34.76 13.78 6.55
N SER A 421 -35.19 13.91 5.29
CA SER A 421 -36.48 14.57 4.94
C SER A 421 -37.70 13.69 5.19
N LYS A 422 -37.56 12.38 5.12
CA LYS A 422 -38.60 11.37 5.30
C LYS A 422 -38.16 10.27 6.26
N PRO A 423 -38.09 10.52 7.57
CA PRO A 423 -37.55 9.57 8.55
C PRO A 423 -38.19 8.19 8.53
N ASP A 424 -39.46 8.08 8.10
CA ASP A 424 -40.16 6.79 7.95
C ASP A 424 -39.49 5.87 6.92
N LYS A 425 -38.67 6.41 6.02
CA LYS A 425 -37.88 5.62 5.06
C LYS A 425 -36.60 5.03 5.65
N ILE A 426 -36.16 5.46 6.84
CA ILE A 426 -34.88 5.04 7.42
C ILE A 426 -34.78 3.51 7.48
N ALA A 427 -35.81 2.84 8.06
CA ALA A 427 -35.78 1.38 8.17
C ALA A 427 -35.71 0.70 6.79
N LYS A 428 -36.40 1.23 5.79
CA LYS A 428 -36.42 0.68 4.44
C LYS A 428 -35.11 0.90 3.68
N MET A 429 -34.43 2.01 3.93
CA MET A 429 -33.17 2.41 3.25
C MET A 429 -31.90 2.01 4.02
N PHE A 430 -32.05 1.40 5.19
CA PHE A 430 -30.94 1.19 6.12
C PHE A 430 -29.78 0.37 5.54
N SER A 431 -30.07 -0.73 4.84
CA SER A 431 -29.05 -1.54 4.15
C SER A 431 -28.39 -0.76 3.02
N THR A 432 -29.18 -0.08 2.18
CA THR A 432 -28.65 0.74 1.08
C THR A 432 -27.76 1.87 1.60
N TYR A 433 -28.10 2.47 2.73
CA TYR A 433 -27.29 3.47 3.41
C TYR A 433 -25.91 2.91 3.80
N ALA A 434 -25.88 1.74 4.44
CA ALA A 434 -24.61 1.06 4.81
C ALA A 434 -23.74 0.75 3.60
N ASP A 435 -24.33 0.22 2.51
CA ASP A 435 -23.62 -0.13 1.29
C ASP A 435 -23.00 1.11 0.62
N ASN A 436 -23.70 2.24 0.66
CA ASN A 436 -23.22 3.48 0.07
C ASN A 436 -22.17 4.20 0.92
N ILE A 437 -22.15 4.03 2.24
CA ILE A 437 -21.00 4.45 3.05
C ILE A 437 -19.74 3.68 2.63
N SER A 438 -19.86 2.37 2.39
CA SER A 438 -18.75 1.55 1.89
C SER A 438 -18.28 2.01 0.50
N SER A 439 -19.20 2.36 -0.39
CA SER A 439 -18.89 2.92 -1.71
C SER A 439 -18.15 4.27 -1.60
N LEU A 440 -18.52 5.11 -0.62
CA LEU A 440 -17.82 6.35 -0.35
C LEU A 440 -16.37 6.12 0.13
N GLY A 441 -16.12 5.05 0.88
CA GLY A 441 -14.77 4.64 1.22
C GLY A 441 -13.95 4.17 0.01
N ASN A 442 -14.56 3.50 -0.96
CA ASN A 442 -13.92 3.16 -2.22
C ASN A 442 -13.60 4.43 -3.04
N TRP A 443 -14.50 5.40 -3.04
CA TRP A 443 -14.25 6.73 -3.60
C TRP A 443 -12.96 7.34 -3.03
N LEU A 444 -12.82 7.30 -1.70
CA LEU A 444 -11.65 7.83 -1.00
C LEU A 444 -10.34 7.17 -1.46
N THR A 445 -10.35 5.84 -1.63
CA THR A 445 -9.19 5.09 -2.13
C THR A 445 -8.82 5.50 -3.55
N THR A 446 -9.82 5.63 -4.43
CA THR A 446 -9.60 6.04 -5.83
C THR A 446 -9.13 7.50 -5.92
N ALA A 447 -9.72 8.40 -5.13
CA ALA A 447 -9.32 9.81 -5.11
C ALA A 447 -7.87 10.02 -4.66
N LYS A 448 -7.36 9.18 -3.76
CA LYS A 448 -5.95 9.20 -3.34
C LYS A 448 -4.98 8.66 -4.39
N SER A 449 -5.46 7.90 -5.35
CA SER A 449 -4.65 7.35 -6.43
C SER A 449 -4.41 8.39 -7.52
N GLN A 450 -3.14 8.59 -7.90
CA GLN A 450 -2.68 9.64 -8.82
C GLN A 450 -1.90 9.06 -10.01
N PRO A 451 -2.50 8.12 -10.79
CA PRO A 451 -1.79 7.48 -11.89
C PRO A 451 -1.47 8.48 -13.00
N LEU A 452 -0.29 8.38 -13.58
CA LEU A 452 0.15 9.22 -14.69
C LEU A 452 1.19 8.49 -15.52
N GLU A 453 1.00 8.48 -16.85
CA GLU A 453 1.98 8.00 -17.82
C GLU A 453 2.67 9.19 -18.50
N ILE A 454 3.98 9.12 -18.66
CA ILE A 454 4.80 10.09 -19.39
C ILE A 454 5.39 9.40 -20.62
N ASP A 455 5.13 9.99 -21.79
CA ASP A 455 5.78 9.63 -23.06
C ASP A 455 7.11 10.39 -23.17
N PHE A 456 7.08 11.70 -23.17
CA PHE A 456 8.27 12.53 -23.18
C PHE A 456 8.04 13.93 -22.60
N ILE A 457 9.14 14.61 -22.28
CA ILE A 457 9.18 15.99 -21.85
C ILE A 457 9.90 16.81 -22.91
N GLU A 458 9.32 17.92 -23.32
CA GLU A 458 9.91 18.86 -24.26
C GLU A 458 10.30 20.16 -23.56
N ILE A 459 11.49 20.65 -23.84
CA ILE A 459 12.02 21.91 -23.32
C ILE A 459 12.41 22.76 -24.53
N ALA A 460 11.81 23.92 -24.69
CA ALA A 460 11.95 24.74 -25.88
C ALA A 460 11.88 26.23 -25.58
N THR A 461 12.45 26.99 -26.45
CA THR A 461 12.35 28.45 -26.48
C THR A 461 11.00 28.92 -27.02
N HIS A 462 10.71 30.22 -26.96
CA HIS A 462 9.42 30.80 -27.30
C HIS A 462 8.96 30.50 -28.74
N GLU A 463 9.88 30.50 -29.70
CA GLU A 463 9.54 30.32 -31.11
C GLU A 463 9.12 28.90 -31.49
N LYS A 464 9.47 27.91 -30.68
CA LYS A 464 9.18 26.50 -30.95
C LYS A 464 7.79 26.13 -30.44
N GLN A 465 6.93 25.69 -31.35
CA GLN A 465 5.67 25.04 -30.97
C GLN A 465 5.88 23.56 -30.76
N PHE A 466 5.25 23.02 -29.70
CA PHE A 466 5.28 21.59 -29.43
C PHE A 466 4.39 20.82 -30.42
N ALA A 467 4.82 19.60 -30.74
CA ALA A 467 4.06 18.73 -31.65
C ALA A 467 2.69 18.34 -31.01
N PRO A 468 1.64 18.21 -31.84
CA PRO A 468 0.36 17.74 -31.35
C PRO A 468 0.49 16.31 -30.78
N PRO A 469 -0.23 15.96 -29.71
CA PRO A 469 -0.11 14.66 -29.05
C PRO A 469 -0.74 13.49 -29.83
N SER A 470 -1.46 13.75 -30.92
CA SER A 470 -2.21 12.75 -31.69
C SER A 470 -1.49 12.32 -32.97
N ALA A 471 -1.56 11.02 -33.25
CA ALA A 471 -1.17 10.50 -34.58
C ALA A 471 -2.21 10.85 -35.66
N GLY A 472 -1.76 11.05 -36.92
CA GLY A 472 -2.66 11.23 -38.01
C GLY A 472 -3.56 9.99 -38.27
N TRP A 473 -4.74 10.22 -38.87
CA TRP A 473 -5.73 9.17 -39.14
C TRP A 473 -5.17 7.98 -39.96
N PHE A 474 -4.31 8.23 -40.91
CA PHE A 474 -3.67 7.17 -41.68
C PHE A 474 -2.67 6.34 -40.87
N SER A 475 -1.94 6.96 -39.98
CA SER A 475 -1.03 6.26 -39.07
C SER A 475 -1.82 5.33 -38.12
N TYR A 476 -2.98 5.78 -37.68
CA TYR A 476 -3.87 4.98 -36.81
C TYR A 476 -4.42 3.76 -37.55
N LEU A 477 -4.93 3.92 -38.75
CA LEU A 477 -5.42 2.82 -39.60
C LEU A 477 -4.32 1.80 -39.92
N SER A 478 -3.14 2.27 -40.31
CA SER A 478 -1.99 1.41 -40.58
C SER A 478 -1.56 0.65 -39.32
N PHE A 479 -1.56 1.29 -38.17
CA PHE A 479 -1.21 0.69 -36.90
C PHE A 479 -2.20 -0.43 -36.49
N VAL A 480 -3.51 -0.18 -36.56
CA VAL A 480 -4.56 -1.17 -36.25
C VAL A 480 -4.50 -2.36 -37.21
N TRP A 481 -4.28 -2.10 -38.51
CA TRP A 481 -4.14 -3.19 -39.48
C TRP A 481 -2.91 -4.06 -39.24
N ASN A 482 -1.78 -3.46 -38.94
CA ASN A 482 -0.54 -4.15 -38.63
C ASN A 482 -0.63 -4.92 -37.30
N GLN A 483 -1.29 -4.36 -36.29
CA GLN A 483 -1.54 -5.04 -35.02
C GLN A 483 -2.47 -6.24 -35.17
N PHE A 484 -3.50 -6.15 -36.03
CA PHE A 484 -4.37 -7.25 -36.40
C PHE A 484 -3.58 -8.39 -37.08
N MET A 485 -2.70 -8.05 -38.02
CA MET A 485 -1.87 -9.04 -38.70
C MET A 485 -0.86 -9.71 -37.74
N ALA A 486 -0.26 -8.93 -36.81
CA ALA A 486 0.66 -9.47 -35.82
C ALA A 486 -0.02 -10.41 -34.82
N SER A 487 -1.32 -10.27 -34.55
CA SER A 487 -2.07 -11.13 -33.65
C SER A 487 -2.15 -12.60 -34.10
N PHE A 488 -1.91 -12.89 -35.37
CA PHE A 488 -1.84 -14.26 -35.90
C PHE A 488 -0.48 -14.94 -35.71
N VAL A 489 0.55 -14.19 -35.31
CA VAL A 489 1.94 -14.68 -35.23
C VAL A 489 2.46 -14.74 -33.80
N VAL A 490 1.86 -14.02 -32.87
CA VAL A 490 2.34 -13.89 -31.50
C VAL A 490 1.54 -14.78 -30.56
N ASP A 491 2.22 -15.68 -29.84
CA ASP A 491 1.62 -16.51 -28.79
C ASP A 491 1.40 -15.69 -27.51
N TYR A 492 0.14 -15.35 -27.21
CA TYR A 492 -0.26 -14.55 -26.04
C TYR A 492 -0.31 -15.31 -24.70
N ASN A 493 -0.02 -16.61 -24.69
CA ASN A 493 -0.09 -17.44 -23.47
C ASN A 493 1.24 -17.51 -22.71
N ALA A 494 2.33 -17.03 -23.28
CA ALA A 494 3.62 -16.97 -22.59
C ALA A 494 3.70 -15.70 -21.74
N ILE A 495 3.73 -15.85 -20.42
CA ILE A 495 4.08 -14.77 -19.48
C ILE A 495 5.59 -14.78 -19.33
N GLY A 496 6.27 -13.93 -20.08
CA GLY A 496 7.72 -13.74 -20.01
C GLY A 496 8.44 -14.00 -21.32
N THR A 497 9.49 -13.25 -21.58
CA THR A 497 10.45 -13.48 -22.65
C THR A 497 11.18 -14.77 -22.36
N MET A 498 11.05 -15.75 -23.27
CA MET A 498 11.96 -16.89 -23.29
C MET A 498 13.34 -16.36 -23.68
N GLU A 499 14.15 -15.99 -22.71
CA GLU A 499 15.58 -15.89 -22.93
C GLU A 499 16.09 -17.30 -23.22
N THR A 500 16.90 -17.46 -24.23
CA THR A 500 17.64 -18.67 -24.56
C THR A 500 18.79 -18.87 -23.55
N ASN A 501 18.43 -18.96 -22.27
CA ASN A 501 19.39 -19.28 -21.22
C ASN A 501 19.63 -20.78 -21.22
N SER A 502 20.87 -21.19 -21.04
CA SER A 502 21.27 -22.58 -21.02
C SER A 502 20.61 -23.41 -19.90
N LYS A 503 20.12 -22.71 -18.86
CA LYS A 503 19.37 -23.28 -17.73
C LYS A 503 18.06 -22.51 -17.53
N THR A 504 16.96 -23.26 -17.40
CA THR A 504 15.64 -22.67 -17.17
C THR A 504 14.87 -23.50 -16.16
N VAL A 505 14.20 -22.83 -15.21
CA VAL A 505 13.32 -23.44 -14.23
C VAL A 505 11.86 -23.18 -14.60
N SER A 506 11.06 -24.24 -14.71
CA SER A 506 9.62 -24.14 -14.89
C SER A 506 8.93 -23.97 -13.53
N VAL A 507 8.20 -22.88 -13.36
CA VAL A 507 7.55 -22.51 -12.11
C VAL A 507 6.05 -22.34 -12.34
N TRP A 508 5.25 -23.07 -11.57
CA TRP A 508 3.80 -22.95 -11.61
C TRP A 508 3.25 -22.24 -10.38
N LEU A 509 2.28 -21.38 -10.60
CA LEU A 509 1.63 -20.53 -9.60
C LEU A 509 0.12 -20.55 -9.82
N SER A 510 -0.66 -20.67 -8.75
CA SER A 510 -2.12 -20.67 -8.78
C SER A 510 -2.75 -19.47 -8.09
N THR A 511 -2.15 -18.29 -8.27
CA THR A 511 -2.61 -17.02 -7.68
C THR A 511 -3.18 -16.07 -8.75
N GLY A 512 -3.48 -14.83 -8.38
CA GLY A 512 -3.94 -13.81 -9.31
C GLY A 512 -2.90 -13.44 -10.37
N ARG A 513 -3.37 -13.00 -11.55
CA ARG A 513 -2.49 -12.59 -12.66
C ARG A 513 -1.54 -11.45 -12.28
N ASP A 514 -1.98 -10.52 -11.45
CA ASP A 514 -1.15 -9.39 -11.02
C ASP A 514 0.03 -9.84 -10.17
N GLN A 515 -0.18 -10.81 -9.29
CA GLN A 515 0.87 -11.44 -8.50
C GLN A 515 1.84 -12.22 -9.37
N ALA A 516 1.33 -12.97 -10.35
CA ALA A 516 2.17 -13.70 -11.32
C ALA A 516 3.05 -12.74 -12.14
N ASN A 517 2.49 -11.61 -12.57
CA ASN A 517 3.25 -10.57 -13.27
C ASN A 517 4.34 -9.96 -12.40
N ALA A 518 4.03 -9.63 -11.14
CA ALA A 518 5.00 -9.09 -10.18
C ALA A 518 6.16 -10.06 -9.95
N LEU A 519 5.85 -11.34 -9.71
CA LEU A 519 6.85 -12.39 -9.53
C LEU A 519 7.73 -12.57 -10.77
N ASN A 520 7.14 -12.60 -11.96
CA ASN A 520 7.88 -12.70 -13.21
C ASN A 520 8.85 -11.53 -13.40
N GLN A 521 8.42 -10.33 -13.06
CA GLN A 521 9.29 -9.13 -13.11
C GLN A 521 10.45 -9.22 -12.12
N MET A 522 10.17 -9.63 -10.89
CA MET A 522 11.20 -9.79 -9.86
C MET A 522 12.20 -10.89 -10.25
N ALA A 523 11.70 -12.02 -10.77
CA ALA A 523 12.56 -13.11 -11.22
C ALA A 523 13.49 -12.64 -12.34
N SER A 524 12.99 -11.92 -13.34
CA SER A 524 13.83 -11.40 -14.43
C SER A 524 14.83 -10.35 -13.95
N ASN A 525 14.39 -9.42 -13.10
CA ASN A 525 15.21 -8.29 -12.67
C ASN A 525 16.31 -8.67 -11.67
N TYR A 526 16.07 -9.68 -10.84
CA TYR A 526 16.97 -10.04 -9.75
C TYR A 526 17.52 -11.45 -9.90
N PHE A 527 16.66 -12.47 -9.92
CA PHE A 527 17.10 -13.87 -9.94
C PHE A 527 17.87 -14.23 -11.21
N THR A 528 17.28 -14.01 -12.37
CA THR A 528 17.90 -14.33 -13.67
C THR A 528 19.15 -13.48 -13.91
N ALA A 529 19.08 -12.19 -13.55
CA ALA A 529 20.23 -11.30 -13.69
C ALA A 529 21.44 -11.71 -12.83
N GLU A 530 21.20 -12.23 -11.61
CA GLU A 530 22.27 -12.65 -10.70
C GLU A 530 22.80 -14.06 -10.98
N THR A 531 21.91 -14.98 -11.38
CA THR A 531 22.24 -16.42 -11.49
C THR A 531 22.44 -16.90 -12.94
N GLY A 532 21.94 -16.16 -13.91
CA GLY A 532 21.87 -16.61 -15.31
C GLY A 532 20.85 -17.72 -15.57
N ILE A 533 19.98 -18.03 -14.58
CA ILE A 533 18.93 -19.06 -14.70
C ILE A 533 17.64 -18.40 -15.15
N GLY A 534 17.09 -18.81 -16.29
CA GLY A 534 15.79 -18.32 -16.78
C GLY A 534 14.62 -18.90 -15.95
N VAL A 535 13.54 -18.16 -15.84
CA VAL A 535 12.33 -18.60 -15.16
C VAL A 535 11.16 -18.63 -16.16
N ASN A 536 10.59 -19.80 -16.36
CA ASN A 536 9.37 -19.99 -17.15
C ASN A 536 8.19 -20.09 -16.18
N LEU A 537 7.54 -18.95 -15.92
CA LEU A 537 6.41 -18.85 -15.01
C LEU A 537 5.10 -19.10 -15.74
N GLN A 538 4.28 -20.01 -15.21
CA GLN A 538 2.95 -20.31 -15.73
C GLN A 538 1.90 -20.19 -14.64
N LEU A 539 0.82 -19.47 -14.96
CA LEU A 539 -0.36 -19.39 -14.12
C LEU A 539 -1.29 -20.57 -14.44
N VAL A 540 -1.57 -21.40 -13.44
CA VAL A 540 -2.38 -22.62 -13.59
C VAL A 540 -3.51 -22.67 -12.59
N ALA A 541 -4.56 -23.45 -12.88
CA ALA A 541 -5.60 -23.72 -11.90
C ALA A 541 -5.07 -24.63 -10.78
N ALA A 542 -5.48 -24.38 -9.55
CA ALA A 542 -4.96 -25.04 -8.35
C ALA A 542 -5.05 -26.59 -8.38
N ASN A 543 -6.04 -27.14 -9.03
CA ASN A 543 -6.25 -28.59 -9.13
C ASN A 543 -5.47 -29.26 -10.27
N THR A 544 -4.74 -28.52 -11.07
CA THR A 544 -4.05 -29.04 -12.26
C THR A 544 -2.71 -29.69 -11.92
N LEU A 545 -2.05 -29.24 -10.85
CA LEU A 545 -0.68 -29.58 -10.52
C LEU A 545 -0.46 -31.11 -10.34
N LEU A 546 -1.27 -31.76 -9.51
CA LEU A 546 -1.11 -33.17 -9.22
C LEU A 546 -1.32 -34.04 -10.47
N THR A 547 -2.37 -33.76 -11.22
CA THR A 547 -2.70 -34.51 -12.45
C THR A 547 -1.60 -34.35 -13.50
N ALA A 548 -1.11 -33.16 -13.71
CA ALA A 548 -0.03 -32.88 -14.64
C ALA A 548 1.29 -33.53 -14.20
N THR A 549 1.59 -33.52 -12.92
CA THR A 549 2.81 -34.14 -12.37
C THR A 549 2.79 -35.64 -12.54
N LEU A 550 1.67 -36.30 -12.25
CA LEU A 550 1.50 -37.73 -12.45
C LEU A 550 1.56 -38.13 -13.94
N ALA A 551 1.20 -37.21 -14.83
CA ALA A 551 1.33 -37.39 -16.28
C ALA A 551 2.74 -37.06 -16.83
N GLY A 552 3.69 -36.69 -15.98
CA GLY A 552 5.05 -36.32 -16.37
C GLY A 552 5.16 -34.95 -17.05
N LYS A 553 4.15 -34.08 -16.89
CA LYS A 553 4.05 -32.75 -17.49
C LYS A 553 4.02 -31.62 -16.43
N GLY A 554 4.40 -31.95 -15.21
CA GLY A 554 4.45 -30.96 -14.11
C GLY A 554 5.64 -30.01 -14.23
N PRO A 555 5.65 -28.93 -13.39
CA PRO A 555 6.75 -27.98 -13.32
C PRO A 555 7.97 -28.51 -12.55
N ASP A 556 9.06 -27.78 -12.56
CA ASP A 556 10.19 -28.03 -11.65
C ASP A 556 9.85 -27.56 -10.22
N VAL A 557 9.17 -26.41 -10.11
CA VAL A 557 8.78 -25.77 -8.85
C VAL A 557 7.30 -25.42 -8.86
N ALA A 558 6.62 -25.68 -7.75
CA ALA A 558 5.27 -25.21 -7.50
C ALA A 558 5.24 -24.25 -6.32
N LEU A 559 4.57 -23.11 -6.50
CA LEU A 559 4.47 -22.05 -5.50
C LEU A 559 3.04 -21.95 -4.92
N SER A 560 2.96 -21.31 -3.75
CA SER A 560 1.70 -20.99 -3.07
C SER A 560 0.80 -22.19 -2.83
N MET A 561 1.41 -23.34 -2.51
CA MET A 561 0.68 -24.56 -2.20
C MET A 561 0.03 -24.45 -0.81
N PRO A 562 -1.25 -24.84 -0.66
CA PRO A 562 -1.88 -24.98 0.64
C PRO A 562 -1.09 -25.92 1.57
N GLN A 563 -1.14 -25.68 2.86
CA GLN A 563 -0.37 -26.40 3.90
C GLN A 563 -0.43 -27.93 3.78
N SER A 564 -1.59 -28.50 3.43
CA SER A 564 -1.79 -29.93 3.32
C SER A 564 -1.16 -30.58 2.09
N ASP A 565 -0.93 -29.82 1.03
CA ASP A 565 -0.60 -30.36 -0.29
C ASP A 565 0.84 -30.88 -0.38
N PRO A 566 1.87 -30.22 0.15
CA PRO A 566 3.24 -30.75 0.07
C PRO A 566 3.36 -32.18 0.62
N MET A 567 2.75 -32.46 1.75
CA MET A 567 2.77 -33.78 2.36
C MET A 567 1.93 -34.80 1.58
N ASN A 568 0.73 -34.40 1.14
CA ASN A 568 -0.10 -35.23 0.28
C ASN A 568 0.60 -35.63 -1.01
N TYR A 569 1.37 -34.74 -1.60
CA TYR A 569 2.14 -34.99 -2.83
C TYR A 569 3.40 -35.81 -2.54
N ALA A 570 4.05 -35.60 -1.38
CA ALA A 570 5.22 -36.36 -0.94
C ALA A 570 4.88 -37.83 -0.74
N ILE A 571 3.75 -38.14 -0.10
CA ILE A 571 3.27 -39.53 0.07
C ILE A 571 3.08 -40.25 -1.28
N ARG A 572 2.70 -39.49 -2.31
CA ARG A 572 2.54 -40.02 -3.68
C ARG A 572 3.83 -39.99 -4.51
N GLY A 573 4.96 -39.62 -3.90
CA GLY A 573 6.25 -39.52 -4.57
C GLY A 573 6.38 -38.39 -5.56
N ALA A 574 5.51 -37.37 -5.51
CA ALA A 574 5.47 -36.26 -6.45
C ALA A 574 6.37 -35.10 -6.06
N VAL A 575 6.69 -34.94 -4.78
CA VAL A 575 7.51 -33.85 -4.24
C VAL A 575 8.83 -34.37 -3.72
N LYS A 576 9.89 -33.61 -3.92
CA LYS A 576 11.25 -33.94 -3.55
C LYS A 576 11.54 -33.59 -2.09
N ASP A 577 12.27 -34.49 -1.42
CA ASP A 577 12.92 -34.17 -0.16
C ASP A 577 14.09 -33.21 -0.40
N ILE A 578 14.04 -32.05 0.25
CA ILE A 578 15.04 -30.98 0.13
C ILE A 578 16.00 -30.92 1.32
N SER A 579 15.86 -31.81 2.32
CA SER A 579 16.66 -31.78 3.55
C SER A 579 18.16 -31.99 3.33
N GLY A 580 18.51 -32.66 2.23
CA GLY A 580 19.91 -32.88 1.82
C GLY A 580 20.49 -31.87 0.83
N MET A 581 19.75 -30.83 0.47
CA MET A 581 20.23 -29.82 -0.48
C MET A 581 21.32 -28.91 0.12
N GLU A 582 22.22 -28.44 -0.74
CA GLU A 582 23.32 -27.57 -0.31
C GLU A 582 22.81 -26.29 0.37
N GLY A 583 23.30 -26.00 1.57
CA GLY A 583 22.92 -24.82 2.36
C GLY A 583 21.54 -24.91 3.01
N PHE A 584 20.86 -26.06 2.97
CA PHE A 584 19.52 -26.23 3.55
C PHE A 584 19.46 -25.82 5.03
N ALA A 585 20.46 -26.18 5.84
CA ALA A 585 20.48 -25.86 7.26
C ALA A 585 20.43 -24.34 7.53
N GLU A 586 21.07 -23.54 6.69
CA GLU A 586 21.04 -22.08 6.78
C GLU A 586 19.69 -21.51 6.28
N VAL A 587 19.15 -22.08 5.21
CA VAL A 587 17.84 -21.67 4.70
C VAL A 587 16.74 -21.97 5.73
N LYS A 588 16.79 -23.12 6.40
CA LYS A 588 15.81 -23.51 7.44
C LYS A 588 15.76 -22.49 8.59
N LYS A 589 16.87 -21.86 8.96
CA LYS A 589 16.93 -20.84 10.02
C LYS A 589 16.09 -19.57 9.73
N ARG A 590 15.67 -19.38 8.49
CA ARG A 590 14.81 -18.25 8.11
C ARG A 590 13.39 -18.36 8.65
N PHE A 591 12.96 -19.58 9.00
CA PHE A 591 11.57 -19.91 9.30
C PHE A 591 11.38 -20.30 10.75
N GLN A 592 10.20 -20.01 11.28
CA GLN A 592 9.76 -20.49 12.56
C GLN A 592 9.55 -22.03 12.52
N ASP A 593 9.83 -22.71 13.61
CA ASP A 593 9.62 -24.16 13.68
C ASP A 593 8.17 -24.55 13.40
N SER A 594 7.20 -23.74 13.86
CA SER A 594 5.78 -23.95 13.58
C SER A 594 5.43 -23.90 12.09
N ALA A 595 6.18 -23.14 11.28
CA ALA A 595 5.98 -23.09 9.83
C ALA A 595 6.62 -24.30 9.13
N MET A 596 7.70 -24.85 9.69
CA MET A 596 8.41 -26.00 9.13
C MET A 596 7.73 -27.35 9.48
N THR A 597 7.03 -27.41 10.61
CA THR A 597 6.40 -28.64 11.10
C THR A 597 5.48 -29.31 10.06
N PRO A 598 4.55 -28.62 9.39
CA PRO A 598 3.68 -29.24 8.38
C PRO A 598 4.41 -29.80 7.15
N LEU A 599 5.65 -29.37 6.93
CA LEU A 599 6.47 -29.75 5.78
C LEU A 599 7.52 -30.82 6.12
N THR A 600 7.59 -31.25 7.38
CA THR A 600 8.60 -32.17 7.88
C THR A 600 7.95 -33.50 8.28
N PHE A 601 8.48 -34.61 7.76
CA PHE A 601 8.04 -35.95 8.09
C PHE A 601 9.23 -36.91 8.06
N ASP A 602 9.40 -37.70 9.13
CA ASP A 602 10.46 -38.71 9.25
C ASP A 602 11.85 -38.15 8.93
N GLY A 603 12.17 -36.97 9.47
CA GLY A 603 13.46 -36.30 9.28
C GLY A 603 13.67 -35.69 7.88
N LYS A 604 12.70 -35.82 6.98
CA LYS A 604 12.72 -35.27 5.63
C LYS A 604 11.88 -34.01 5.55
N VAL A 605 12.26 -33.09 4.68
CA VAL A 605 11.57 -31.80 4.47
C VAL A 605 11.12 -31.70 3.01
N TYR A 606 9.83 -31.43 2.79
CA TYR A 606 9.18 -31.48 1.49
C TYR A 606 8.75 -30.11 0.95
N GLY A 607 9.30 -29.05 1.46
CA GLY A 607 9.05 -27.70 0.97
C GLY A 607 9.58 -26.62 1.89
N LEU A 608 9.47 -25.38 1.46
CA LEU A 608 9.78 -24.20 2.27
C LEU A 608 8.52 -23.35 2.45
N PRO A 609 8.28 -22.80 3.66
CA PRO A 609 7.17 -21.89 3.85
C PRO A 609 7.33 -20.62 3.00
N GLU A 610 6.25 -20.13 2.42
CA GLU A 610 6.17 -18.80 1.79
C GLU A 610 5.55 -17.78 2.73
N THR A 611 4.37 -18.11 3.24
CA THR A 611 3.63 -17.28 4.18
C THR A 611 3.26 -18.09 5.40
N GLN A 612 3.14 -17.41 6.52
CA GLN A 612 2.53 -17.96 7.73
C GLN A 612 1.50 -16.95 8.24
N THR A 613 0.25 -17.39 8.34
CA THR A 613 -0.82 -16.60 8.93
C THR A 613 -1.27 -17.23 10.26
N PHE A 614 -1.76 -16.38 11.13
CA PHE A 614 -2.24 -16.75 12.46
C PHE A 614 -3.38 -15.82 12.87
N PRO A 615 -4.27 -16.27 13.76
CA PRO A 615 -5.37 -15.44 14.23
C PRO A 615 -4.88 -14.35 15.18
N MET A 616 -5.42 -13.14 15.01
CA MET A 616 -5.27 -12.01 15.91
C MET A 616 -6.63 -11.45 16.27
N MET A 617 -6.70 -10.77 17.39
CA MET A 617 -7.89 -10.04 17.77
C MET A 617 -7.79 -8.60 17.28
N PHE A 618 -8.73 -8.21 16.43
CA PHE A 618 -8.90 -6.85 15.92
C PHE A 618 -9.98 -6.15 16.72
N TYR A 619 -9.76 -4.92 17.16
CA TYR A 619 -10.76 -4.18 17.90
C TYR A 619 -10.79 -2.69 17.56
N ARG A 620 -11.98 -2.13 17.61
CA ARG A 620 -12.27 -0.70 17.44
C ARG A 620 -12.14 -0.03 18.81
N GLU A 621 -10.99 0.62 19.03
CA GLU A 621 -10.70 1.30 20.30
C GLU A 621 -11.74 2.39 20.60
N ASP A 622 -12.16 3.15 19.60
CA ASP A 622 -13.17 4.20 19.72
C ASP A 622 -14.51 3.65 20.24
N ILE A 623 -14.95 2.50 19.71
CA ILE A 623 -16.23 1.90 20.09
C ILE A 623 -16.15 1.23 21.47
N LEU A 624 -15.06 0.50 21.76
CA LEU A 624 -14.88 -0.11 23.08
C LEU A 624 -14.84 0.95 24.18
N GLN A 625 -14.14 2.07 23.96
CA GLN A 625 -14.13 3.20 24.91
C GLN A 625 -15.53 3.79 25.11
N GLN A 626 -16.29 4.00 24.04
CA GLN A 626 -17.66 4.49 24.09
C GLN A 626 -18.57 3.58 24.91
N LEU A 627 -18.32 2.27 24.87
CA LEU A 627 -19.10 1.26 25.61
C LEU A 627 -18.54 0.95 27.00
N ASN A 628 -17.45 1.59 27.41
CA ASN A 628 -16.69 1.28 28.64
C ASN A 628 -16.30 -0.20 28.73
N LEU A 629 -15.85 -0.78 27.62
CA LEU A 629 -15.36 -2.14 27.53
C LEU A 629 -13.84 -2.15 27.44
N GLU A 630 -13.23 -3.07 28.16
CA GLU A 630 -11.81 -3.37 28.06
C GLU A 630 -11.55 -4.46 27.01
N VAL A 631 -10.30 -4.52 26.54
CA VAL A 631 -9.87 -5.57 25.60
C VAL A 631 -9.84 -6.91 26.34
N PRO A 632 -10.61 -7.93 25.93
CA PRO A 632 -10.70 -9.19 26.62
C PRO A 632 -9.35 -9.94 26.58
N GLN A 633 -9.00 -10.54 27.71
CA GLN A 633 -7.78 -11.34 27.83
C GLN A 633 -8.08 -12.84 27.76
N THR A 634 -9.24 -13.25 28.19
CA THR A 634 -9.70 -14.64 28.20
C THR A 634 -11.02 -14.80 27.46
N TRP A 635 -11.41 -16.04 27.20
CA TRP A 635 -12.72 -16.33 26.60
C TRP A 635 -13.88 -15.99 27.53
N GLU A 636 -13.65 -16.09 28.84
CA GLU A 636 -14.64 -15.65 29.84
C GLU A 636 -14.88 -14.15 29.74
N ASP A 637 -13.82 -13.36 29.50
CA ASP A 637 -13.94 -11.90 29.30
C ASP A 637 -14.74 -11.61 28.01
N VAL A 638 -14.55 -12.39 26.94
CA VAL A 638 -15.34 -12.29 25.72
C VAL A 638 -16.82 -12.55 26.02
N ILE A 639 -17.12 -13.65 26.72
CA ILE A 639 -18.50 -14.00 27.08
C ILE A 639 -19.13 -12.89 27.95
N ALA A 640 -18.38 -12.32 28.87
CA ALA A 640 -18.85 -11.24 29.74
C ALA A 640 -19.17 -9.94 28.97
N MET A 641 -18.47 -9.65 27.89
CA MET A 641 -18.75 -8.46 27.07
C MET A 641 -19.91 -8.62 26.10
N LEU A 642 -20.27 -9.85 25.71
CA LEU A 642 -21.31 -10.10 24.72
C LEU A 642 -22.68 -9.48 25.07
N PRO A 643 -23.19 -9.52 26.29
CA PRO A 643 -24.46 -8.87 26.63
C PRO A 643 -24.45 -7.35 26.38
N VAL A 644 -23.32 -6.68 26.62
CA VAL A 644 -23.17 -5.25 26.38
C VAL A 644 -23.21 -4.95 24.89
N LEU A 645 -22.48 -5.73 24.09
CA LEU A 645 -22.47 -5.59 22.64
C LEU A 645 -23.85 -5.89 22.05
N GLN A 646 -24.45 -7.03 22.39
CA GLN A 646 -25.69 -7.51 21.79
C GLN A 646 -26.88 -6.64 22.15
N LYS A 647 -26.91 -6.06 23.35
CA LYS A 647 -27.93 -5.06 23.73
C LYS A 647 -27.92 -3.83 22.79
N LYS A 648 -26.79 -3.57 22.16
CA LYS A 648 -26.59 -2.48 21.20
C LYS A 648 -26.64 -2.95 19.74
N ASN A 649 -27.11 -4.17 19.48
CA ASN A 649 -27.08 -4.82 18.17
C ASN A 649 -25.66 -4.92 17.55
N LEU A 650 -24.64 -4.88 18.38
CA LEU A 650 -23.25 -5.14 18.01
C LEU A 650 -22.89 -6.58 18.36
N ASN A 651 -21.81 -7.10 17.81
CA ASN A 651 -21.40 -8.47 18.10
C ASN A 651 -19.88 -8.63 18.10
N PHE A 652 -19.43 -9.81 18.52
CA PHE A 652 -18.05 -10.28 18.42
C PHE A 652 -17.93 -11.22 17.22
N ALA A 653 -16.87 -11.11 16.44
CA ALA A 653 -16.61 -12.02 15.32
C ALA A 653 -15.73 -13.19 15.77
N LEU A 654 -16.23 -14.39 15.55
CA LEU A 654 -15.45 -15.61 15.66
C LEU A 654 -15.63 -16.40 14.36
N PRO A 655 -14.56 -16.61 13.55
CA PRO A 655 -14.70 -17.21 12.23
C PRO A 655 -15.25 -18.63 12.31
N LEU A 656 -16.25 -18.91 11.49
CA LEU A 656 -16.78 -20.25 11.27
C LEU A 656 -16.51 -20.65 9.81
N PRO A 657 -15.73 -21.70 9.54
CA PRO A 657 -15.50 -22.16 8.18
C PRO A 657 -16.80 -22.57 7.49
N MET A 658 -17.08 -21.95 6.35
CA MET A 658 -18.34 -22.16 5.62
C MET A 658 -18.24 -23.20 4.51
N SER A 659 -17.02 -23.63 4.13
CA SER A 659 -16.81 -24.54 3.03
C SER A 659 -16.48 -25.95 3.51
N THR A 660 -17.33 -26.88 3.16
CA THR A 660 -17.08 -28.33 3.35
C THR A 660 -16.06 -28.88 2.34
N THR A 661 -15.70 -28.12 1.32
CA THR A 661 -14.74 -28.51 0.27
C THR A 661 -13.33 -27.99 0.55
N ALA A 662 -13.15 -27.12 1.54
CA ALA A 662 -11.83 -26.66 1.97
C ALA A 662 -11.16 -27.74 2.84
N VAL A 663 -10.81 -28.84 2.20
CA VAL A 663 -9.95 -29.86 2.80
C VAL A 663 -8.60 -29.22 3.06
N GLY A 664 -8.24 -29.12 4.32
CA GLY A 664 -6.94 -28.55 4.72
C GLY A 664 -6.94 -27.12 5.23
N VAL A 665 -8.03 -26.37 5.10
CA VAL A 665 -8.25 -25.22 5.99
C VAL A 665 -8.70 -25.84 7.32
N GLY A 666 -7.75 -26.14 8.19
CA GLY A 666 -8.04 -26.66 9.51
C GLY A 666 -9.12 -25.81 10.17
N LEU A 667 -9.81 -26.35 11.14
CA LEU A 667 -10.73 -25.61 12.01
C LEU A 667 -9.89 -24.75 12.96
N PRO A 668 -9.37 -23.58 12.60
CA PRO A 668 -8.34 -22.90 13.37
C PRO A 668 -8.87 -22.48 14.74
N VAL A 669 -10.19 -22.25 14.85
CA VAL A 669 -10.83 -21.89 16.13
C VAL A 669 -10.90 -23.10 17.05
N TYR A 670 -11.41 -24.24 16.59
CA TYR A 670 -11.44 -25.45 17.40
C TYR A 670 -10.03 -25.91 17.82
N ALA A 671 -9.10 -25.97 16.87
CA ALA A 671 -7.71 -26.31 17.16
C ALA A 671 -7.08 -25.36 18.17
N THR A 672 -7.33 -24.05 18.03
CA THR A 672 -6.86 -23.04 18.98
C THR A 672 -7.40 -23.27 20.39
N LEU A 673 -8.70 -23.48 20.55
CA LEU A 673 -9.32 -23.77 21.84
C LEU A 673 -8.77 -25.06 22.44
N PHE A 674 -8.59 -26.08 21.61
CA PHE A 674 -8.05 -27.37 22.05
C PHE A 674 -6.59 -27.26 22.53
N TYR A 675 -5.73 -26.55 21.80
CA TYR A 675 -4.35 -26.29 22.21
C TYR A 675 -4.26 -25.42 23.47
N GLN A 676 -5.14 -24.47 23.64
CA GLN A 676 -5.17 -23.62 24.82
C GLN A 676 -5.55 -24.40 26.11
N LEU A 677 -6.32 -25.46 25.97
CA LEU A 677 -6.61 -26.39 27.05
C LEU A 677 -5.46 -27.40 27.29
N GLY A 678 -4.41 -27.38 26.47
CA GLY A 678 -3.29 -28.33 26.54
C GLY A 678 -3.51 -29.61 25.74
N GLY A 679 -4.51 -29.64 24.85
CA GLY A 679 -4.79 -30.79 23.98
C GLY A 679 -3.83 -30.92 22.82
N GLU A 680 -3.71 -32.11 22.30
CA GLU A 680 -2.98 -32.44 21.07
C GLU A 680 -3.84 -33.37 20.21
N PHE A 681 -3.67 -33.32 18.87
CA PHE A 681 -4.48 -34.12 17.96
C PHE A 681 -4.05 -35.58 17.92
N TYR A 682 -2.77 -35.85 18.14
CA TYR A 682 -2.16 -37.17 18.10
C TYR A 682 -1.40 -37.46 19.38
N ASN A 683 -1.21 -38.74 19.66
CA ASN A 683 -0.31 -39.23 20.72
C ASN A 683 1.17 -38.96 20.34
N GLU A 684 2.08 -39.12 21.30
CA GLU A 684 3.50 -38.78 21.17
C GLU A 684 4.20 -39.44 19.98
N ASP A 685 3.82 -40.68 19.66
CA ASP A 685 4.37 -41.41 18.51
C ASP A 685 3.60 -41.23 17.20
N SER A 686 2.60 -40.33 17.18
CA SER A 686 1.75 -40.03 16.04
C SER A 686 1.03 -41.22 15.38
N THR A 687 0.81 -42.29 16.15
CA THR A 687 0.16 -43.55 15.67
C THR A 687 -1.35 -43.54 15.85
N ALA A 688 -1.90 -42.71 16.74
CA ALA A 688 -3.32 -42.62 17.02
C ALA A 688 -3.77 -41.17 17.29
N THR A 689 -5.00 -40.86 16.92
CA THR A 689 -5.63 -39.60 17.33
C THR A 689 -6.09 -39.67 18.78
N VAL A 690 -6.01 -38.56 19.53
CA VAL A 690 -6.46 -38.43 20.90
C VAL A 690 -7.68 -37.51 21.06
N LEU A 691 -8.47 -37.36 20.02
CA LEU A 691 -9.70 -36.55 19.99
C LEU A 691 -10.85 -37.13 20.82
N ASN A 692 -10.71 -38.34 21.34
CA ASN A 692 -11.67 -38.99 22.23
C ASN A 692 -11.47 -38.66 23.72
N THR A 693 -10.73 -37.62 24.05
CA THR A 693 -10.49 -37.14 25.42
C THR A 693 -11.58 -36.19 25.88
N SER A 694 -11.74 -36.05 27.20
CA SER A 694 -12.65 -35.06 27.82
C SER A 694 -12.28 -33.61 27.41
N MET A 695 -10.99 -33.33 27.27
CA MET A 695 -10.46 -32.06 26.88
C MET A 695 -10.85 -31.70 25.42
N ALA A 696 -10.81 -32.66 24.50
CA ALA A 696 -11.27 -32.47 23.14
C ALA A 696 -12.79 -32.19 23.10
N ALA A 697 -13.58 -32.88 23.91
CA ALA A 697 -15.02 -32.64 24.05
C ALA A 697 -15.30 -31.23 24.62
N GLU A 698 -14.58 -30.82 25.65
CA GLU A 698 -14.70 -29.49 26.26
C GLU A 698 -14.42 -28.39 25.28
N ALA A 699 -13.32 -28.49 24.50
CA ALA A 699 -13.00 -27.54 23.44
C ALA A 699 -14.12 -27.45 22.40
N PHE A 700 -14.72 -28.62 22.04
CA PHE A 700 -15.80 -28.66 21.07
C PHE A 700 -17.09 -28.01 21.63
N GLU A 701 -17.47 -28.33 22.86
CA GLU A 701 -18.61 -27.72 23.52
C GLU A 701 -18.46 -26.21 23.63
N GLN A 702 -17.29 -25.71 24.02
CA GLN A 702 -17.00 -24.28 24.09
C GLN A 702 -17.16 -23.63 22.73
N TRP A 703 -16.61 -24.24 21.69
CA TRP A 703 -16.72 -23.71 20.32
C TRP A 703 -18.16 -23.61 19.84
N VAL A 704 -18.93 -24.67 20.02
CA VAL A 704 -20.35 -24.73 19.61
C VAL A 704 -21.21 -23.74 20.43
N SER A 705 -20.92 -23.59 21.73
CA SER A 705 -21.67 -22.69 22.60
C SER A 705 -21.61 -21.22 22.15
N PHE A 706 -20.51 -20.77 21.54
CA PHE A 706 -20.43 -19.40 21.00
C PHE A 706 -21.54 -19.10 20.00
N TYR A 707 -21.94 -20.07 19.19
CA TYR A 707 -22.98 -19.90 18.18
C TYR A 707 -24.39 -20.24 18.71
N ASN A 708 -24.54 -21.31 19.46
CA ASN A 708 -25.83 -21.79 19.94
C ASN A 708 -26.31 -21.02 21.17
N ASP A 709 -25.44 -20.78 22.13
CA ASP A 709 -25.82 -20.20 23.42
C ASP A 709 -25.61 -18.67 23.43
N TYR A 710 -24.51 -18.19 22.80
CA TYR A 710 -24.14 -16.78 22.79
C TYR A 710 -24.48 -16.05 21.49
N SER A 711 -25.08 -16.74 20.52
CA SER A 711 -25.60 -16.14 19.28
C SER A 711 -24.56 -15.33 18.47
N LEU A 712 -23.33 -15.81 18.42
CA LEU A 712 -22.35 -15.20 17.53
C LEU A 712 -22.75 -15.41 16.07
N PRO A 713 -22.47 -14.46 15.16
CA PRO A 713 -22.80 -14.61 13.76
C PRO A 713 -22.00 -15.74 13.13
N SER A 714 -22.67 -16.65 12.43
CA SER A 714 -22.03 -17.75 11.69
C SER A 714 -21.59 -17.38 10.30
N GLN A 715 -22.17 -16.30 9.74
CA GLN A 715 -21.87 -15.77 8.40
C GLN A 715 -21.73 -14.26 8.47
N PHE A 716 -20.57 -13.77 8.06
CA PHE A 716 -20.28 -12.33 8.01
C PHE A 716 -19.06 -12.06 7.12
N ASP A 717 -19.04 -10.89 6.51
CA ASP A 717 -17.84 -10.27 6.00
C ASP A 717 -17.20 -9.42 7.10
N PHE A 718 -16.06 -9.86 7.62
CA PHE A 718 -15.40 -9.20 8.74
C PHE A 718 -15.01 -7.76 8.38
N ASN A 719 -14.38 -7.56 7.23
CA ASN A 719 -13.86 -6.25 6.84
C ASN A 719 -14.97 -5.20 6.75
N THR A 720 -16.08 -5.55 6.08
CA THR A 720 -17.23 -4.66 5.93
C THR A 720 -17.89 -4.34 7.26
N ARG A 721 -18.11 -5.35 8.12
CA ARG A 721 -18.78 -5.13 9.39
C ARG A 721 -17.88 -4.50 10.46
N PHE A 722 -16.59 -4.76 10.42
CA PHE A 722 -15.62 -4.07 11.26
C PHE A 722 -15.50 -2.60 10.86
N ARG A 723 -15.50 -2.33 9.57
CA ARG A 723 -15.49 -0.97 8.99
C ARG A 723 -16.67 -0.15 9.46
N SER A 724 -17.88 -0.68 9.36
CA SER A 724 -19.11 -0.02 9.84
C SER A 724 -19.17 0.09 11.38
N GLY A 725 -18.43 -0.76 12.09
CA GLY A 725 -18.47 -0.87 13.55
C GLY A 725 -19.58 -1.76 14.09
N GLU A 726 -20.30 -2.49 13.23
CA GLU A 726 -21.32 -3.49 13.63
C GLU A 726 -20.65 -4.64 14.40
N ILE A 727 -19.45 -5.03 13.99
CA ILE A 727 -18.61 -5.99 14.72
C ILE A 727 -17.35 -5.22 15.16
N PRO A 728 -17.38 -4.57 16.33
CA PRO A 728 -16.28 -3.72 16.76
C PRO A 728 -15.07 -4.48 17.29
N ILE A 729 -15.19 -5.77 17.47
CA ILE A 729 -14.14 -6.65 17.99
C ILE A 729 -14.33 -8.07 17.46
N GLY A 730 -13.24 -8.75 17.14
CA GLY A 730 -13.29 -10.12 16.66
C GLY A 730 -11.94 -10.70 16.30
N ILE A 731 -11.97 -11.99 16.01
CA ILE A 731 -10.81 -12.76 15.59
C ILE A 731 -10.79 -12.83 14.06
N ALA A 732 -9.65 -12.51 13.47
CA ALA A 732 -9.41 -12.65 12.04
C ALA A 732 -7.93 -12.99 11.81
N ASP A 733 -7.59 -13.47 10.60
CA ASP A 733 -6.21 -13.72 10.24
C ASP A 733 -5.39 -12.43 10.19
N TYR A 734 -4.12 -12.52 10.52
CA TYR A 734 -3.22 -11.35 10.50
C TYR A 734 -3.19 -10.62 9.15
N GLY A 735 -3.39 -11.35 8.04
CA GLY A 735 -3.52 -10.74 6.70
C GLY A 735 -4.64 -9.68 6.61
N THR A 736 -5.64 -9.74 7.47
CA THR A 736 -6.69 -8.71 7.61
C THR A 736 -6.14 -7.33 7.96
N TYR A 737 -4.97 -7.25 8.61
CA TYR A 737 -4.27 -6.00 8.87
C TYR A 737 -4.01 -5.21 7.57
N ASN A 738 -3.44 -5.87 6.57
CA ASN A 738 -3.17 -5.25 5.27
C ASN A 738 -4.47 -4.88 4.55
N ALA A 739 -5.46 -5.78 4.58
CA ALA A 739 -6.76 -5.51 3.97
C ALA A 739 -7.44 -4.28 4.57
N LEU A 740 -7.51 -4.15 5.89
CA LEU A 740 -8.10 -2.99 6.56
C LEU A 740 -7.30 -1.70 6.33
N SER A 741 -5.98 -1.78 6.32
CA SER A 741 -5.12 -0.62 6.09
C SER A 741 -5.31 0.00 4.70
N VAL A 742 -5.59 -0.83 3.69
CA VAL A 742 -5.84 -0.39 2.31
C VAL A 742 -7.32 -0.10 2.06
N PHE A 743 -8.20 -1.02 2.47
CA PHE A 743 -9.63 -0.98 2.18
C PHE A 743 -10.41 0.06 3.02
N ALA A 744 -9.97 0.31 4.25
CA ALA A 744 -10.65 1.20 5.19
C ALA A 744 -9.71 2.31 5.73
N PRO A 745 -9.18 3.17 4.86
CA PRO A 745 -8.23 4.21 5.27
C PRO A 745 -8.83 5.21 6.26
N GLU A 746 -10.16 5.39 6.27
CA GLU A 746 -10.87 6.22 7.24
C GLU A 746 -10.84 5.67 8.66
N LEU A 747 -10.49 4.39 8.84
CA LEU A 747 -10.34 3.78 10.15
C LEU A 747 -8.92 3.90 10.73
N ASN A 748 -8.00 4.51 10.02
CA ASN A 748 -6.63 4.66 10.51
C ASN A 748 -6.64 5.36 11.88
N GLY A 749 -5.96 4.73 12.83
CA GLY A 749 -5.82 5.24 14.19
C GLY A 749 -6.95 4.93 15.17
N VAL A 750 -8.09 4.38 14.72
CA VAL A 750 -9.21 4.04 15.60
C VAL A 750 -9.35 2.55 15.88
N TRP A 751 -8.50 1.71 15.31
CA TRP A 751 -8.47 0.27 15.57
C TRP A 751 -7.06 -0.20 15.92
N LYS A 752 -6.99 -1.30 16.62
CA LYS A 752 -5.75 -1.91 17.07
C LYS A 752 -5.81 -3.44 17.01
N LEU A 753 -4.65 -4.05 17.21
CA LEU A 753 -4.48 -5.50 17.36
C LEU A 753 -4.17 -5.86 18.80
N ALA A 754 -4.62 -7.03 19.21
CA ALA A 754 -4.21 -7.69 20.45
C ALA A 754 -4.03 -9.19 20.18
N PRO A 755 -3.27 -9.90 21.04
CA PRO A 755 -3.30 -11.36 21.05
C PRO A 755 -4.73 -11.86 21.24
N ILE A 756 -5.03 -13.03 20.67
CA ILE A 756 -6.34 -13.67 20.86
C ILE A 756 -6.61 -13.95 22.34
N PRO A 757 -7.88 -14.03 22.74
CA PRO A 757 -8.23 -14.48 24.09
C PRO A 757 -7.66 -15.87 24.37
N GLY A 758 -7.31 -16.13 25.60
CA GLY A 758 -6.72 -17.39 26.02
C GLY A 758 -7.45 -18.05 27.20
N VAL A 759 -6.88 -19.12 27.65
CA VAL A 759 -7.31 -19.87 28.85
C VAL A 759 -6.37 -19.53 30.01
N ARG A 760 -6.94 -19.18 31.16
CA ARG A 760 -6.16 -18.92 32.37
C ARG A 760 -5.68 -20.24 32.97
N MET A 761 -4.37 -20.34 33.14
CA MET A 761 -3.71 -21.50 33.73
C MET A 761 -3.69 -21.42 35.26
N GLU A 762 -3.42 -22.54 35.94
CA GLU A 762 -3.36 -22.62 37.43
C GLU A 762 -2.29 -21.67 38.03
N ASP A 763 -1.21 -21.40 37.30
CA ASP A 763 -0.15 -20.49 37.75
C ASP A 763 -0.50 -18.99 37.53
N GLY A 764 -1.71 -18.70 37.01
CA GLY A 764 -2.20 -17.35 36.71
C GLY A 764 -1.81 -16.81 35.35
N THR A 765 -0.96 -17.48 34.61
CA THR A 765 -0.64 -17.13 33.23
C THR A 765 -1.83 -17.39 32.30
N ILE A 766 -1.82 -16.78 31.13
CA ILE A 766 -2.87 -16.98 30.12
C ILE A 766 -2.26 -17.68 28.92
N ASN A 767 -2.72 -18.89 28.65
CA ASN A 767 -2.32 -19.62 27.46
C ASN A 767 -3.07 -19.09 26.22
N ARG A 768 -2.36 -18.43 25.32
CA ARG A 768 -2.87 -17.85 24.08
C ARG A 768 -2.37 -18.59 22.84
N THR A 769 -2.03 -19.85 22.97
CA THR A 769 -1.61 -20.68 21.83
C THR A 769 -2.65 -20.58 20.71
N ALA A 770 -2.18 -20.32 19.50
CA ALA A 770 -3.03 -20.16 18.33
C ALA A 770 -2.59 -21.15 17.24
N ALA A 771 -3.55 -21.73 16.54
CA ALA A 771 -3.29 -22.48 15.34
C ALA A 771 -2.88 -21.52 14.21
N SER A 772 -1.77 -21.84 13.52
CA SER A 772 -1.34 -21.10 12.34
C SER A 772 -1.50 -21.95 11.09
N SER A 773 -1.47 -21.32 9.94
CA SER A 773 -1.45 -21.98 8.63
C SER A 773 -0.38 -21.36 7.74
N ILE A 774 0.12 -22.17 6.79
CA ILE A 774 1.16 -21.75 5.86
C ILE A 774 0.72 -21.95 4.42
N THR A 775 1.35 -21.22 3.51
CA THR A 775 1.53 -21.64 2.12
C THR A 775 2.99 -22.05 1.92
N ALA A 776 3.23 -22.94 0.98
CA ALA A 776 4.54 -23.51 0.77
C ALA A 776 4.95 -23.56 -0.70
N SER A 777 6.26 -23.55 -0.91
CA SER A 777 6.90 -23.80 -2.20
C SER A 777 7.60 -25.15 -2.17
N VAL A 778 7.49 -25.90 -3.24
CA VAL A 778 8.06 -27.24 -3.35
C VAL A 778 8.85 -27.43 -4.66
N ILE A 779 9.82 -28.35 -4.63
CA ILE A 779 10.47 -28.90 -5.84
C ILE A 779 9.79 -30.22 -6.17
N MET A 780 9.35 -30.35 -7.41
CA MET A 780 8.71 -31.57 -7.89
C MET A 780 9.76 -32.66 -8.16
N ASN A 781 9.41 -33.93 -7.92
CA ASN A 781 10.35 -35.04 -8.19
C ASN A 781 10.72 -35.19 -9.67
N GLY A 782 9.89 -34.67 -10.56
CA GLY A 782 10.15 -34.64 -12.00
C GLY A 782 10.97 -33.45 -12.49
N ALA A 783 11.52 -32.63 -11.58
CA ALA A 783 12.31 -31.46 -11.94
C ALA A 783 13.50 -31.85 -12.81
N LYS A 784 13.70 -31.14 -13.91
CA LYS A 784 14.78 -31.40 -14.87
C LYS A 784 16.15 -30.98 -14.36
N ASP A 785 16.20 -29.84 -13.68
CA ASP A 785 17.41 -29.29 -13.05
C ASP A 785 17.07 -28.93 -11.59
N VAL A 786 17.35 -29.88 -10.70
CA VAL A 786 17.04 -29.74 -9.27
C VAL A 786 17.88 -28.63 -8.60
N ASP A 787 19.12 -28.46 -9.04
CA ASP A 787 20.01 -27.44 -8.46
C ASP A 787 19.51 -26.03 -8.81
N SER A 788 19.13 -25.81 -10.06
CA SER A 788 18.49 -24.54 -10.48
C SER A 788 17.17 -24.30 -9.79
N ALA A 789 16.34 -25.33 -9.58
CA ALA A 789 15.09 -25.23 -8.83
C ALA A 789 15.35 -24.86 -7.35
N TRP A 790 16.40 -25.42 -6.76
CA TRP A 790 16.80 -25.09 -5.38
C TRP A 790 17.34 -23.65 -5.26
N GLU A 791 18.14 -23.19 -6.21
CA GLU A 791 18.57 -21.79 -6.26
C GLU A 791 17.37 -20.84 -6.34
N PHE A 792 16.36 -21.18 -7.14
CA PHE A 792 15.13 -20.41 -7.22
C PHE A 792 14.37 -20.38 -5.88
N LEU A 793 14.22 -21.51 -5.19
CA LEU A 793 13.55 -21.57 -3.88
C LEU A 793 14.31 -20.75 -2.82
N LYS A 794 15.61 -20.82 -2.81
CA LYS A 794 16.45 -20.02 -1.90
C LYS A 794 16.24 -18.52 -2.11
N TRP A 795 16.20 -18.10 -3.37
CA TRP A 795 15.93 -16.72 -3.73
C TRP A 795 14.50 -16.32 -3.37
N TRP A 796 13.51 -17.13 -3.79
CA TRP A 796 12.08 -16.84 -3.56
C TRP A 796 11.74 -16.68 -2.08
N THR A 797 12.30 -17.52 -1.23
CA THR A 797 12.03 -17.50 0.22
C THR A 797 12.98 -16.62 1.02
N SER A 798 13.79 -15.80 0.37
CA SER A 798 14.67 -14.85 1.08
C SER A 798 13.87 -13.63 1.57
N ALA A 799 14.28 -13.06 2.69
CA ALA A 799 13.62 -11.89 3.29
C ALA A 799 13.57 -10.68 2.33
N LYS A 800 14.58 -10.53 1.48
CA LYS A 800 14.65 -9.46 0.47
C LYS A 800 13.60 -9.63 -0.64
N THR A 801 13.31 -10.87 -1.02
CA THR A 801 12.34 -11.18 -2.07
C THR A 801 10.91 -11.13 -1.55
N GLN A 802 10.66 -11.66 -0.37
CA GLN A 802 9.34 -11.65 0.30
C GLN A 802 8.99 -10.29 0.89
#